data_9770dfcf7b95085bb9f12f60981cff8d
#
_entry.id   9770dfcf7b95085bb9f12f60981cff8d
#
_cell.length_a   1.000
_cell.length_b   1.000
_cell.length_c   1.000
_cell.angle_alpha   90.00
_cell.angle_beta   90.00
_cell.angle_gamma   90.00
#
_symmetry.space_group_name_H-M   'P 1'
#
loop_
_entity.id
_entity.type
_entity.pdbx_description
1 polymer ?
#
loop_
_entity_poly.entity_id
_entity_poly.type
_entity_poly.pdbx_seq_one_letter_code
_entity_poly.pdbx_strand_id
1 'polypeptide(L)'
;MFINEIGWPGWLAMMLLIVAALLMVVHVSRWITNKRVSLNRSRQLKALATSMVFLWTAGLLAYMFALASGSGTFHSFELLFRSALCSLGMFAFQVDGDVFANITGGNDAPLIRGIISVITVLASLLTVLLFVSLVAHRLWAYLHLVFSTIRATIFPRRRLFVFFGINDASKVLAEDIRKTQKENDYSIIFVETPLTEDEGEQGSGIDSIMSILTHRAETFRTAAYNNALLSIASSRLSDLSTSDIEADNNVLRSIGVGLLARIVRNMHKTKNAEAHYFILSDSDTDNLNKAGVLRLDSTIMSAAERGVKTTLYCHARYNSAHRVIEDEACGENIDVRIIDSSRICVEHLKQDVSLQPVNFVDVEQDGTVSSPFNALVIGFGEVGLDAVRFLYEFSAFAATGSTSEKVERSPFHCDVVDNRMDILAGKFYTNTPALRSLPVAPRGELTQEKADNSIVLHNFDARSAEFSKLLLDKIKTLNYVVVATADDTLNITLAVRIMRLAIRYSQRPQMLRILVRVHDRSDGNIDIVADHYNRLFKAQNDKETLREERPDGPITLFGDFASIHTYENIVSDRLVREARRYLDKYNNRYPSEWKEDWDARHRRLLGNAKDSHLSPSMSDIMELRRKESQDIANAKHAATKLLLAQKAFEKSGKDGKAKLQELRSAITNGAITREFGKTSYTFNTPNSSSNAQPSTFSSLPSILASLAWTEHLRWCASHEVLGYVYGDKKDEARMTHDNLVSWQELTEEVQSYDCNVVDVSLEEIE
;
A
#
# COMPACT_ATOMS: atom_id res chain seq x y z
N MET A 1 57.40 -24.76 -32.34
CA MET A 1 57.37 -25.82 -33.35
C MET A 1 56.10 -26.68 -33.32
N PHE A 2 55.23 -26.52 -32.30
CA PHE A 2 53.98 -27.31 -32.14
C PHE A 2 52.74 -26.73 -32.77
N ILE A 3 52.79 -25.51 -33.31
CA ILE A 3 51.59 -24.75 -33.70
C ILE A 3 51.21 -24.99 -35.17
N ASN A 4 52.11 -25.45 -36.01
CA ASN A 4 51.89 -25.58 -37.47
C ASN A 4 51.35 -26.94 -37.96
N GLU A 5 51.20 -27.94 -37.06
CA GLU A 5 50.80 -29.32 -37.44
C GLU A 5 49.33 -29.64 -37.10
N ILE A 6 48.63 -28.75 -36.41
CA ILE A 6 47.24 -28.97 -36.03
C ILE A 6 46.33 -28.59 -37.20
N GLY A 7 45.57 -29.55 -37.73
CA GLY A 7 44.56 -29.27 -38.76
C GLY A 7 43.47 -28.30 -38.26
N TRP A 8 42.82 -27.58 -39.18
CA TRP A 8 41.80 -26.60 -38.86
C TRP A 8 40.68 -27.10 -37.90
N PRO A 9 40.22 -28.40 -37.92
CA PRO A 9 39.22 -28.88 -36.94
C PRO A 9 39.75 -28.93 -35.52
N GLY A 10 41.03 -29.26 -35.32
CA GLY A 10 41.68 -29.24 -33.98
C GLY A 10 41.81 -27.83 -33.42
N TRP A 11 42.15 -26.85 -34.25
CA TRP A 11 42.16 -25.44 -33.87
C TRP A 11 40.77 -24.95 -33.46
N LEU A 12 39.73 -25.31 -34.21
CA LEU A 12 38.35 -24.93 -33.90
C LEU A 12 37.89 -25.59 -32.58
N ALA A 13 38.18 -26.86 -32.37
CA ALA A 13 37.88 -27.57 -31.12
C ALA A 13 38.59 -26.92 -29.92
N MET A 14 39.85 -26.54 -30.05
CA MET A 14 40.63 -25.85 -29.01
C MET A 14 40.07 -24.44 -28.71
N MET A 15 39.66 -23.71 -29.75
CA MET A 15 39.03 -22.39 -29.57
C MET A 15 37.68 -22.50 -28.83
N LEU A 16 36.83 -23.47 -29.20
CA LEU A 16 35.57 -23.75 -28.52
C LEU A 16 35.79 -24.17 -27.05
N LEU A 17 36.83 -24.96 -26.79
CA LEU A 17 37.21 -25.37 -25.43
C LEU A 17 37.63 -24.15 -24.58
N ILE A 18 38.43 -23.24 -25.13
CA ILE A 18 38.84 -21.99 -24.44
C ILE A 18 37.63 -21.13 -24.15
N VAL A 19 36.72 -20.97 -25.11
CA VAL A 19 35.47 -20.20 -24.92
C VAL A 19 34.60 -20.82 -23.81
N ALA A 20 34.43 -22.15 -23.85
CA ALA A 20 33.65 -22.86 -22.84
C ALA A 20 34.28 -22.74 -21.41
N ALA A 21 35.60 -22.87 -21.34
CA ALA A 21 36.33 -22.70 -20.07
C ALA A 21 36.23 -21.27 -19.53
N LEU A 22 36.32 -20.23 -20.37
CA LEU A 22 36.16 -18.85 -19.98
C LEU A 22 34.72 -18.57 -19.49
N LEU A 23 33.70 -19.06 -20.20
CA LEU A 23 32.30 -18.94 -19.78
C LEU A 23 32.07 -19.61 -18.42
N MET A 24 32.67 -20.76 -18.19
CA MET A 24 32.59 -21.50 -16.94
C MET A 24 33.27 -20.75 -15.78
N VAL A 25 34.48 -20.21 -16.00
CA VAL A 25 35.20 -19.39 -15.01
C VAL A 25 34.39 -18.15 -14.64
N VAL A 26 33.81 -17.44 -15.61
CA VAL A 26 32.94 -16.28 -15.37
C VAL A 26 31.71 -16.69 -14.57
N HIS A 27 31.14 -17.87 -14.89
CA HIS A 27 29.96 -18.36 -14.16
C HIS A 27 30.30 -18.72 -12.70
N VAL A 28 31.35 -19.47 -12.46
CA VAL A 28 31.83 -19.84 -11.13
C VAL A 28 32.24 -18.61 -10.32
N SER A 29 32.95 -17.68 -10.94
CA SER A 29 33.32 -16.41 -10.30
C SER A 29 32.09 -15.61 -9.87
N ARG A 30 31.10 -15.48 -10.74
CA ARG A 30 29.81 -14.82 -10.40
C ARG A 30 29.04 -15.57 -9.32
N TRP A 31 29.10 -16.90 -9.29
CA TRP A 31 28.48 -17.71 -8.25
C TRP A 31 29.13 -17.51 -6.88
N ILE A 32 30.45 -17.40 -6.84
CA ILE A 32 31.22 -17.17 -5.59
C ILE A 32 31.08 -15.73 -5.10
N THR A 33 31.10 -14.74 -6.00
CA THR A 33 31.11 -13.30 -5.63
C THR A 33 29.73 -12.73 -5.36
N ASN A 34 28.67 -13.31 -5.91
CA ASN A 34 27.32 -12.78 -5.76
C ASN A 34 26.60 -13.39 -4.55
N LYS A 35 26.73 -12.76 -3.40
CA LYS A 35 25.88 -13.00 -2.21
C LYS A 35 24.39 -12.66 -2.45
N ARG A 36 24.01 -12.02 -3.56
CA ARG A 36 22.65 -11.66 -3.96
C ARG A 36 22.14 -12.56 -5.08
N VAL A 37 21.74 -13.77 -4.74
CA VAL A 37 21.36 -14.85 -5.70
C VAL A 37 19.92 -14.73 -6.22
N SER A 38 19.31 -13.59 -6.34
CA SER A 38 17.85 -13.58 -6.63
C SER A 38 17.42 -13.21 -8.05
N LEU A 39 18.23 -12.62 -8.88
CA LEU A 39 17.66 -11.97 -10.08
C LEU A 39 17.96 -12.58 -11.45
N ASN A 40 18.76 -13.66 -11.57
CA ASN A 40 19.17 -14.11 -12.90
C ASN A 40 19.31 -15.61 -13.12
N ARG A 41 18.38 -16.44 -12.57
CA ARG A 41 18.39 -17.89 -12.77
C ARG A 41 18.33 -18.26 -14.26
N SER A 42 17.46 -17.58 -15.03
CA SER A 42 17.35 -17.86 -16.48
C SER A 42 18.65 -17.53 -17.22
N ARG A 43 19.35 -16.47 -16.83
CA ARG A 43 20.65 -16.12 -17.43
C ARG A 43 21.76 -17.08 -17.03
N GLN A 44 21.76 -17.56 -15.78
CA GLN A 44 22.74 -18.55 -15.30
C GLN A 44 22.55 -19.90 -15.96
N LEU A 45 21.30 -20.40 -16.05
CA LEU A 45 20.97 -21.63 -16.75
C LEU A 45 21.26 -21.53 -18.26
N LYS A 46 20.98 -20.38 -18.87
CA LYS A 46 21.34 -20.11 -20.27
C LYS A 46 22.86 -20.14 -20.48
N ALA A 47 23.64 -19.53 -19.57
CA ALA A 47 25.10 -19.55 -19.67
C ALA A 47 25.67 -20.96 -19.50
N LEU A 48 25.16 -21.77 -18.54
CA LEU A 48 25.55 -23.17 -18.39
C LEU A 48 25.17 -24.01 -19.60
N ALA A 49 23.95 -23.86 -20.12
CA ALA A 49 23.49 -24.54 -21.31
C ALA A 49 24.34 -24.18 -22.56
N THR A 50 24.67 -22.89 -22.68
CA THR A 50 25.55 -22.42 -23.76
C THR A 50 26.95 -23.04 -23.63
N SER A 51 27.51 -23.09 -22.42
CA SER A 51 28.82 -23.74 -22.18
C SER A 51 28.77 -25.23 -22.50
N MET A 52 27.66 -25.93 -22.20
CA MET A 52 27.46 -27.34 -22.57
C MET A 52 27.45 -27.53 -24.07
N VAL A 53 26.78 -26.67 -24.83
CA VAL A 53 26.73 -26.73 -26.31
C VAL A 53 28.14 -26.51 -26.86
N PHE A 54 28.92 -25.56 -26.40
CA PHE A 54 30.29 -25.33 -26.82
C PHE A 54 31.20 -26.51 -26.52
N LEU A 55 31.12 -27.14 -25.33
CA LEU A 55 31.88 -28.33 -25.00
C LEU A 55 31.47 -29.56 -25.84
N TRP A 56 30.17 -29.69 -26.05
CA TRP A 56 29.67 -30.76 -26.90
C TRP A 56 30.19 -30.64 -28.37
N THR A 57 30.13 -29.45 -28.96
CA THR A 57 30.63 -29.19 -30.30
C THR A 57 32.15 -29.37 -30.39
N ALA A 58 32.90 -28.92 -29.36
CA ALA A 58 34.34 -29.17 -29.28
C ALA A 58 34.67 -30.64 -29.15
N GLY A 59 33.93 -31.41 -28.35
CA GLY A 59 34.06 -32.85 -28.22
C GLY A 59 33.72 -33.60 -29.52
N LEU A 60 32.61 -33.20 -30.16
CA LEU A 60 32.21 -33.76 -31.43
C LEU A 60 33.33 -33.62 -32.51
N LEU A 61 33.91 -32.42 -32.62
CA LEU A 61 35.00 -32.16 -33.55
C LEU A 61 36.28 -32.94 -33.18
N ALA A 62 36.62 -33.02 -31.90
CA ALA A 62 37.77 -33.80 -31.44
C ALA A 62 37.62 -35.29 -31.71
N TYR A 63 36.42 -35.87 -31.47
CA TYR A 63 36.14 -37.28 -31.79
C TYR A 63 36.03 -37.54 -33.28
N MET A 64 35.46 -36.61 -34.08
CA MET A 64 35.47 -36.74 -35.55
C MET A 64 36.90 -36.78 -36.09
N PHE A 65 37.77 -35.91 -35.57
CA PHE A 65 39.15 -35.90 -35.98
C PHE A 65 39.91 -37.19 -35.55
N ALA A 66 39.65 -37.63 -34.30
CA ALA A 66 40.23 -38.86 -33.77
C ALA A 66 39.83 -40.11 -34.58
N LEU A 67 38.55 -40.26 -34.90
CA LEU A 67 38.00 -41.37 -35.67
C LEU A 67 38.42 -41.33 -37.15
N ALA A 68 38.52 -40.13 -37.74
CA ALA A 68 38.97 -39.95 -39.10
C ALA A 68 40.48 -40.23 -39.26
N SER A 69 41.29 -40.02 -38.22
CA SER A 69 42.76 -40.30 -38.23
C SER A 69 43.08 -41.77 -37.96
N GLY A 70 42.13 -42.54 -37.43
CA GLY A 70 42.25 -43.99 -37.27
C GLY A 70 42.00 -44.72 -38.59
N SER A 71 42.61 -45.89 -38.80
CA SER A 71 42.66 -46.66 -40.04
C SER A 71 41.34 -47.25 -40.51
N GLY A 72 40.20 -46.67 -40.22
CA GLY A 72 38.87 -47.15 -40.61
C GLY A 72 38.23 -46.29 -41.68
N THR A 73 37.79 -46.93 -42.78
CA THR A 73 36.94 -46.35 -43.82
C THR A 73 35.51 -46.25 -43.31
N PHE A 74 35.21 -45.21 -42.53
CA PHE A 74 33.84 -44.94 -42.10
C PHE A 74 33.09 -44.13 -43.18
N HIS A 75 31.83 -44.47 -43.41
CA HIS A 75 30.96 -43.59 -44.19
C HIS A 75 30.73 -42.31 -43.41
N SER A 76 30.63 -41.17 -44.05
CA SER A 76 30.52 -39.83 -43.42
C SER A 76 29.41 -39.75 -42.40
N PHE A 77 28.32 -40.48 -42.58
CA PHE A 77 27.20 -40.51 -41.63
C PHE A 77 27.51 -41.30 -40.35
N GLU A 78 28.19 -42.46 -40.51
CA GLU A 78 28.63 -43.32 -39.41
C GLU A 78 29.66 -42.60 -38.54
N LEU A 79 30.59 -41.89 -39.15
CA LEU A 79 31.58 -41.06 -38.48
C LEU A 79 30.93 -39.98 -37.62
N LEU A 80 29.95 -39.25 -38.19
CA LEU A 80 29.24 -38.20 -37.49
C LEU A 80 28.44 -38.78 -36.32
N PHE A 81 27.71 -39.87 -36.54
CA PHE A 81 26.84 -40.47 -35.51
C PHE A 81 27.66 -41.03 -34.34
N ARG A 82 28.76 -41.74 -34.66
CA ARG A 82 29.66 -42.31 -33.63
C ARG A 82 30.37 -41.22 -32.85
N SER A 83 30.84 -40.17 -33.50
CA SER A 83 31.43 -38.99 -32.84
C SER A 83 30.43 -38.28 -31.94
N ALA A 84 29.16 -38.18 -32.37
CA ALA A 84 28.10 -37.57 -31.54
C ALA A 84 27.80 -38.40 -30.29
N LEU A 85 27.74 -39.74 -30.40
CA LEU A 85 27.55 -40.63 -29.24
C LEU A 85 28.71 -40.53 -28.26
N CYS A 86 29.97 -40.60 -28.76
CA CYS A 86 31.14 -40.47 -27.90
C CYS A 86 31.22 -39.10 -27.20
N SER A 87 30.86 -38.02 -27.93
CA SER A 87 30.86 -36.68 -27.34
C SER A 87 29.76 -36.47 -26.28
N LEU A 88 28.59 -37.12 -26.41
CA LEU A 88 27.55 -37.17 -25.39
C LEU A 88 27.99 -37.97 -24.14
N GLY A 89 28.71 -39.09 -24.35
CA GLY A 89 29.23 -39.90 -23.25
C GLY A 89 30.19 -39.15 -22.32
N MET A 90 30.89 -38.13 -22.81
CA MET A 90 31.75 -37.28 -21.98
C MET A 90 31.04 -36.61 -20.83
N PHE A 91 29.78 -36.25 -20.99
CA PHE A 91 28.97 -35.65 -19.92
C PHE A 91 28.56 -36.65 -18.83
N ALA A 92 28.64 -37.97 -19.14
CA ALA A 92 28.36 -39.07 -18.22
C ALA A 92 29.64 -39.72 -17.66
N PHE A 93 30.79 -39.06 -17.73
CA PHE A 93 32.10 -39.59 -17.37
C PHE A 93 32.51 -40.83 -18.18
N GLN A 94 31.90 -41.06 -19.35
CA GLN A 94 32.26 -42.18 -20.23
C GLN A 94 33.21 -41.68 -21.31
N VAL A 95 34.39 -42.30 -21.36
CA VAL A 95 35.31 -42.17 -22.48
C VAL A 95 35.33 -43.52 -23.17
N ASP A 96 35.08 -43.54 -24.46
CA ASP A 96 35.20 -44.77 -25.26
C ASP A 96 36.67 -45.21 -25.29
N GLY A 97 36.99 -46.25 -24.51
CA GLY A 97 38.36 -46.75 -24.33
C GLY A 97 38.95 -47.26 -25.62
N ASP A 98 38.13 -47.82 -26.50
CA ASP A 98 38.60 -48.35 -27.77
C ASP A 98 38.95 -47.22 -28.77
N VAL A 99 38.16 -46.16 -28.78
CA VAL A 99 38.48 -44.95 -29.56
C VAL A 99 39.71 -44.27 -29.02
N PHE A 100 39.86 -44.21 -27.70
CA PHE A 100 41.00 -43.58 -27.04
C PHE A 100 42.31 -44.39 -27.23
N ALA A 101 42.26 -45.74 -27.22
CA ALA A 101 43.38 -46.62 -27.45
C ALA A 101 43.81 -46.66 -28.93
N ASN A 102 42.87 -46.59 -29.84
CA ASN A 102 43.11 -46.71 -31.27
C ASN A 102 43.59 -45.43 -31.99
N ILE A 103 43.76 -44.33 -31.26
CA ILE A 103 44.46 -43.13 -31.75
C ILE A 103 45.98 -43.46 -31.82
N THR A 104 46.35 -44.33 -32.73
CA THR A 104 47.74 -44.91 -32.78
C THR A 104 48.57 -44.44 -33.94
N GLY A 105 48.26 -43.42 -34.65
CA GLY A 105 49.00 -43.08 -35.85
C GLY A 105 49.40 -41.62 -35.98
N GLY A 106 50.58 -41.23 -35.58
CA GLY A 106 51.19 -39.96 -35.91
C GLY A 106 51.64 -39.13 -34.71
N ASN A 107 52.41 -38.07 -34.99
CA ASN A 107 52.94 -37.14 -33.97
C ASN A 107 51.86 -36.38 -33.16
N ASP A 108 50.61 -36.37 -33.63
CA ASP A 108 49.49 -35.63 -33.05
C ASP A 108 48.63 -36.43 -32.05
N ALA A 109 48.84 -37.76 -31.98
CA ALA A 109 48.07 -38.66 -31.09
C ALA A 109 48.08 -38.26 -29.63
N PRO A 110 49.17 -37.84 -29.01
CA PRO A 110 49.19 -37.41 -27.62
C PRO A 110 48.41 -36.08 -27.41
N LEU A 111 48.45 -35.19 -28.34
CA LEU A 111 47.73 -33.90 -28.27
C LEU A 111 46.21 -34.11 -28.36
N ILE A 112 45.74 -34.94 -29.27
CA ILE A 112 44.32 -35.26 -29.44
C ILE A 112 43.80 -35.98 -28.18
N ARG A 113 44.55 -36.95 -27.65
CA ARG A 113 44.20 -37.60 -26.36
C ARG A 113 44.12 -36.58 -25.20
N GLY A 114 45.06 -35.65 -25.16
CA GLY A 114 45.03 -34.56 -24.18
C GLY A 114 43.82 -33.68 -24.30
N ILE A 115 43.45 -33.26 -25.52
CA ILE A 115 42.25 -32.42 -25.77
C ILE A 115 40.96 -33.17 -25.35
N ILE A 116 40.78 -34.42 -25.77
CA ILE A 116 39.61 -35.24 -25.42
C ILE A 116 39.55 -35.40 -23.87
N SER A 117 40.65 -35.67 -23.20
CA SER A 117 40.68 -35.81 -21.76
C SER A 117 40.28 -34.52 -21.04
N VAL A 118 40.80 -33.37 -21.47
CA VAL A 118 40.45 -32.07 -20.89
C VAL A 118 38.99 -31.73 -21.14
N ILE A 119 38.49 -31.96 -22.35
CA ILE A 119 37.05 -31.74 -22.66
C ILE A 119 36.16 -32.64 -21.82
N THR A 120 36.53 -33.93 -21.64
CA THR A 120 35.76 -34.86 -20.80
C THR A 120 35.71 -34.40 -19.32
N VAL A 121 36.84 -34.01 -18.75
CA VAL A 121 36.86 -33.48 -17.38
C VAL A 121 36.03 -32.24 -17.23
N LEU A 122 36.13 -31.30 -18.19
CA LEU A 122 35.31 -30.07 -18.15
C LEU A 122 33.83 -30.35 -18.37
N ALA A 123 33.46 -31.25 -19.29
CA ALA A 123 32.07 -31.63 -19.52
C ALA A 123 31.44 -32.29 -18.29
N SER A 124 32.18 -33.21 -17.67
CA SER A 124 31.77 -33.89 -16.44
C SER A 124 31.61 -32.92 -15.27
N LEU A 125 32.58 -32.03 -15.12
CA LEU A 125 32.54 -30.99 -14.07
C LEU A 125 31.36 -30.01 -14.28
N LEU A 126 31.06 -29.67 -15.55
CA LEU A 126 29.92 -28.83 -15.89
C LEU A 126 28.59 -29.54 -15.62
N THR A 127 28.50 -30.84 -15.87
CA THR A 127 27.32 -31.67 -15.55
C THR A 127 27.08 -31.71 -14.05
N VAL A 128 28.13 -31.94 -13.24
CA VAL A 128 28.05 -31.88 -11.77
C VAL A 128 27.62 -30.48 -11.32
N LEU A 129 28.17 -29.43 -11.91
CA LEU A 129 27.86 -28.05 -11.57
C LEU A 129 26.42 -27.68 -11.93
N LEU A 130 25.89 -28.19 -13.04
CA LEU A 130 24.50 -28.06 -13.43
C LEU A 130 23.58 -28.80 -12.43
N PHE A 131 23.91 -30.03 -12.10
CA PHE A 131 23.17 -30.84 -11.13
C PHE A 131 23.20 -30.17 -9.74
N VAL A 132 24.35 -29.73 -9.28
CA VAL A 132 24.51 -28.96 -8.03
C VAL A 132 23.73 -27.65 -8.10
N SER A 133 23.76 -26.94 -9.23
CA SER A 133 22.98 -25.70 -9.39
C SER A 133 21.46 -25.93 -9.36
N LEU A 134 20.98 -27.06 -9.88
CA LEU A 134 19.57 -27.41 -9.89
C LEU A 134 19.09 -27.95 -8.54
N VAL A 135 19.86 -28.86 -7.95
CA VAL A 135 19.47 -29.59 -6.71
C VAL A 135 19.95 -28.87 -5.46
N ALA A 136 21.17 -28.40 -5.41
CA ALA A 136 21.72 -27.76 -4.22
C ALA A 136 21.02 -26.44 -3.90
N HIS A 137 20.53 -25.73 -4.90
CA HIS A 137 19.80 -24.48 -4.63
C HIS A 137 18.47 -24.76 -3.93
N ARG A 138 17.75 -25.82 -4.32
CA ARG A 138 16.55 -26.29 -3.65
C ARG A 138 16.86 -26.86 -2.25
N LEU A 139 17.88 -27.68 -2.17
CA LEU A 139 18.33 -28.26 -0.91
C LEU A 139 18.83 -27.17 0.06
N TRP A 140 19.59 -26.19 -0.44
CA TRP A 140 20.05 -25.05 0.37
C TRP A 140 18.92 -24.19 0.87
N ALA A 141 17.92 -23.86 0.04
CA ALA A 141 16.74 -23.14 0.44
C ALA A 141 15.96 -23.91 1.53
N TYR A 142 15.82 -25.22 1.38
CA TYR A 142 15.18 -26.08 2.37
C TYR A 142 15.98 -26.16 3.69
N LEU A 143 17.27 -26.40 3.63
CA LEU A 143 18.16 -26.43 4.81
C LEU A 143 18.14 -25.07 5.53
N HIS A 144 18.14 -23.99 4.78
CA HIS A 144 18.06 -22.64 5.33
C HIS A 144 16.72 -22.41 6.02
N LEU A 145 15.60 -22.87 5.42
CA LEU A 145 14.28 -22.82 6.02
C LEU A 145 14.26 -23.60 7.35
N VAL A 146 14.73 -24.83 7.34
CA VAL A 146 14.79 -25.69 8.55
C VAL A 146 15.68 -25.05 9.64
N PHE A 147 16.85 -24.57 9.27
CA PHE A 147 17.78 -23.96 10.21
C PHE A 147 17.23 -22.65 10.79
N SER A 148 16.62 -21.80 9.96
CA SER A 148 16.04 -20.54 10.43
C SER A 148 14.80 -20.80 11.30
N THR A 149 14.02 -21.83 11.02
CA THR A 149 12.88 -22.27 11.85
C THR A 149 13.36 -22.77 13.23
N ILE A 150 14.39 -23.63 13.26
CA ILE A 150 15.00 -24.10 14.50
C ILE A 150 15.55 -22.93 15.31
N ARG A 151 16.27 -22.01 14.66
CA ARG A 151 16.82 -20.82 15.31
C ARG A 151 15.71 -19.94 15.89
N ALA A 152 14.63 -19.67 15.13
CA ALA A 152 13.50 -18.88 15.60
C ALA A 152 12.76 -19.56 16.78
N THR A 153 12.73 -20.90 16.81
CA THR A 153 12.13 -21.66 17.90
C THR A 153 12.95 -21.59 19.20
N ILE A 154 14.27 -21.68 19.09
CA ILE A 154 15.16 -21.71 20.26
C ILE A 154 15.43 -20.28 20.78
N PHE A 155 15.62 -19.33 19.86
CA PHE A 155 15.94 -17.93 20.14
C PHE A 155 14.91 -17.00 19.49
N PRO A 156 13.69 -16.89 20.05
CA PRO A 156 12.67 -16.03 19.49
C PRO A 156 13.13 -14.56 19.52
N ARG A 157 12.89 -13.86 18.44
CA ARG A 157 13.16 -12.43 18.34
C ARG A 157 12.06 -11.63 19.02
N ARG A 158 12.31 -10.34 19.25
CA ARG A 158 11.37 -9.45 19.94
C ARG A 158 10.05 -9.32 19.19
N ARG A 159 10.10 -9.17 17.84
CA ARG A 159 8.92 -9.00 17.00
C ARG A 159 8.73 -10.19 16.10
N LEU A 160 7.50 -10.69 16.08
CA LEU A 160 7.08 -11.77 15.21
C LEU A 160 5.97 -11.27 14.28
N PHE A 161 6.18 -11.40 12.98
CA PHE A 161 5.20 -11.07 11.94
C PHE A 161 4.79 -12.36 11.24
N VAL A 162 3.50 -12.72 11.35
CA VAL A 162 2.94 -13.94 10.78
C VAL A 162 1.92 -13.58 9.72
N PHE A 163 2.12 -14.02 8.50
CA PHE A 163 1.23 -13.80 7.38
C PHE A 163 0.49 -15.07 7.03
N PHE A 164 -0.84 -15.03 7.03
CA PHE A 164 -1.69 -16.15 6.61
C PHE A 164 -2.05 -15.99 5.14
N GLY A 165 -1.35 -16.73 4.29
CA GLY A 165 -1.43 -16.66 2.86
C GLY A 165 -0.30 -15.82 2.24
N ILE A 166 -0.01 -16.16 0.99
CA ILE A 166 1.02 -15.50 0.18
C ILE A 166 0.34 -14.85 -1.00
N ASN A 167 0.10 -13.57 -0.89
CA ASN A 167 -0.43 -12.72 -1.96
C ASN A 167 0.42 -11.45 -2.10
N ASP A 168 0.08 -10.59 -3.03
CA ASP A 168 0.89 -9.40 -3.31
C ASP A 168 0.89 -8.41 -2.14
N ALA A 169 -0.23 -8.24 -1.44
CA ALA A 169 -0.32 -7.42 -0.24
C ALA A 169 0.63 -7.90 0.87
N SER A 170 0.63 -9.23 1.14
CA SER A 170 1.51 -9.83 2.17
C SER A 170 2.99 -9.73 1.80
N LYS A 171 3.34 -9.90 0.51
CA LYS A 171 4.73 -9.76 0.02
C LYS A 171 5.23 -8.33 0.15
N VAL A 172 4.41 -7.35 -0.28
CA VAL A 172 4.77 -5.93 -0.23
C VAL A 172 4.95 -5.48 1.21
N LEU A 173 4.01 -5.81 2.11
CA LEU A 173 4.11 -5.45 3.52
C LEU A 173 5.33 -6.11 4.18
N ALA A 174 5.60 -7.39 3.90
CA ALA A 174 6.77 -8.08 4.44
C ALA A 174 8.09 -7.44 3.95
N GLU A 175 8.14 -7.01 2.69
CA GLU A 175 9.30 -6.30 2.13
C GLU A 175 9.50 -4.94 2.81
N ASP A 176 8.42 -4.20 3.09
CA ASP A 176 8.47 -2.91 3.78
C ASP A 176 8.88 -3.08 5.25
N ILE A 177 8.34 -4.07 5.96
CA ILE A 177 8.78 -4.44 7.32
C ILE A 177 10.29 -4.71 7.32
N ARG A 178 10.80 -5.44 6.33
CA ARG A 178 12.21 -5.76 6.19
C ARG A 178 13.08 -4.50 6.01
N LYS A 179 12.60 -3.50 5.28
CA LYS A 179 13.31 -2.23 5.06
C LYS A 179 13.29 -1.35 6.30
N THR A 180 12.19 -1.39 7.05
CA THR A 180 11.93 -0.49 8.17
C THR A 180 12.51 -1.00 9.49
N GLN A 181 12.53 -2.33 9.70
CA GLN A 181 12.94 -2.93 10.96
C GLN A 181 14.43 -3.32 10.97
N LYS A 182 15.04 -3.29 12.16
CA LYS A 182 16.43 -3.74 12.35
C LYS A 182 16.53 -5.26 12.18
N GLU A 183 17.46 -5.72 11.40
CA GLU A 183 17.63 -7.12 10.95
C GLU A 183 17.60 -8.18 12.07
N ASN A 184 18.06 -7.84 13.28
CA ASN A 184 18.11 -8.78 14.40
C ASN A 184 16.91 -8.74 15.34
N ASP A 185 15.95 -7.83 15.13
CA ASP A 185 14.85 -7.56 16.08
C ASP A 185 13.54 -8.29 15.70
N TYR A 186 13.44 -8.81 14.48
CA TYR A 186 12.20 -9.40 14.00
C TYR A 186 12.37 -10.75 13.28
N SER A 187 11.27 -11.50 13.22
CA SER A 187 11.10 -12.69 12.36
C SER A 187 9.82 -12.56 11.56
N ILE A 188 9.85 -12.94 10.28
CA ILE A 188 8.67 -12.99 9.41
C ILE A 188 8.40 -14.45 9.07
N ILE A 189 7.15 -14.88 9.24
CA ILE A 189 6.67 -16.22 8.96
C ILE A 189 5.49 -16.13 8.00
N PHE A 190 5.57 -16.84 6.87
CA PHE A 190 4.42 -17.08 6.02
C PHE A 190 3.82 -18.43 6.32
N VAL A 191 2.52 -18.46 6.59
CA VAL A 191 1.73 -19.67 6.76
C VAL A 191 0.95 -19.88 5.46
N GLU A 192 1.33 -20.90 4.71
CA GLU A 192 0.67 -21.24 3.46
C GLU A 192 -0.67 -21.91 3.76
N THR A 193 -1.76 -21.35 3.23
CA THR A 193 -3.06 -22.04 3.20
C THR A 193 -3.00 -23.10 2.11
N PRO A 194 -3.58 -24.30 2.32
CA PRO A 194 -3.67 -25.28 1.27
C PRO A 194 -4.46 -24.70 0.10
N LEU A 195 -4.00 -24.97 -1.11
CA LEU A 195 -4.79 -24.78 -2.33
C LEU A 195 -6.13 -25.51 -2.13
N THR A 196 -7.23 -24.88 -2.53
CA THR A 196 -8.58 -25.47 -2.46
C THR A 196 -8.57 -26.84 -3.16
N GLU A 197 -9.39 -27.78 -2.67
CA GLU A 197 -9.43 -29.18 -3.12
C GLU A 197 -9.59 -29.38 -4.64
N ASP A 198 -10.01 -28.35 -5.37
CA ASP A 198 -10.20 -28.40 -6.83
C ASP A 198 -8.89 -28.39 -7.67
N GLU A 199 -7.74 -28.04 -7.08
CA GLU A 199 -6.44 -28.12 -7.76
C GLU A 199 -5.59 -29.32 -7.32
N GLY A 200 -6.14 -30.18 -6.50
CA GLY A 200 -5.51 -31.39 -5.94
C GLY A 200 -5.71 -32.63 -6.79
N GLU A 201 -5.47 -32.61 -8.11
CA GLU A 201 -5.34 -33.86 -8.84
C GLU A 201 -4.08 -34.61 -8.41
N GLN A 202 -4.33 -35.72 -7.77
CA GLN A 202 -3.59 -36.95 -7.57
C GLN A 202 -2.20 -37.02 -8.26
N GLY A 203 -1.24 -36.26 -7.73
CA GLY A 203 0.16 -36.57 -7.96
C GLY A 203 0.62 -37.65 -6.96
N SER A 204 1.48 -38.57 -7.40
CA SER A 204 2.10 -39.54 -6.50
C SER A 204 2.78 -38.81 -5.33
N GLY A 205 2.86 -39.43 -4.14
CA GLY A 205 3.34 -38.76 -2.92
C GLY A 205 4.70 -38.07 -3.06
N ILE A 206 5.56 -38.49 -4.00
CA ILE A 206 6.85 -37.88 -4.31
C ILE A 206 6.66 -36.57 -5.10
N ASP A 207 5.72 -36.53 -6.06
CA ASP A 207 5.45 -35.33 -6.86
C ASP A 207 4.81 -34.23 -6.00
N SER A 208 3.95 -34.61 -5.05
CA SER A 208 3.37 -33.70 -4.09
C SER A 208 4.46 -33.08 -3.16
N ILE A 209 5.39 -33.89 -2.66
CA ILE A 209 6.51 -33.40 -1.84
C ILE A 209 7.42 -32.49 -2.68
N MET A 210 7.71 -32.85 -3.94
CA MET A 210 8.53 -32.05 -4.82
C MET A 210 7.85 -30.73 -5.22
N SER A 211 6.54 -30.72 -5.43
CA SER A 211 5.78 -29.51 -5.72
C SER A 211 5.77 -28.56 -4.54
N ILE A 212 5.56 -29.07 -3.33
CA ILE A 212 5.60 -28.31 -2.07
C ILE A 212 7.01 -27.71 -1.86
N LEU A 213 8.06 -28.51 -2.03
CA LEU A 213 9.44 -28.05 -1.90
C LEU A 213 9.80 -27.01 -2.97
N THR A 214 9.28 -27.17 -4.18
CA THR A 214 9.51 -26.23 -5.29
C THR A 214 8.79 -24.91 -5.03
N HIS A 215 7.53 -24.96 -4.65
CA HIS A 215 6.73 -23.77 -4.34
C HIS A 215 7.32 -23.01 -3.14
N ARG A 216 7.69 -23.70 -2.07
CA ARG A 216 8.39 -23.10 -0.92
C ARG A 216 9.73 -22.48 -1.32
N ALA A 217 10.51 -23.16 -2.16
CA ALA A 217 11.77 -22.59 -2.64
C ALA A 217 11.57 -21.37 -3.52
N GLU A 218 10.50 -21.30 -4.32
CA GLU A 218 10.15 -20.14 -5.13
C GLU A 218 9.61 -18.99 -4.30
N THR A 219 8.75 -19.25 -3.35
CA THR A 219 8.27 -18.28 -2.38
C THR A 219 9.41 -17.72 -1.56
N PHE A 220 10.31 -18.59 -1.11
CA PHE A 220 11.51 -18.18 -0.41
C PHE A 220 12.45 -17.32 -1.27
N ARG A 221 12.47 -17.49 -2.58
CA ARG A 221 13.24 -16.67 -3.51
C ARG A 221 12.63 -15.30 -3.76
N THR A 222 11.33 -15.20 -3.85
CA THR A 222 10.63 -13.93 -4.10
C THR A 222 10.57 -13.06 -2.85
N ALA A 223 10.47 -13.69 -1.68
CA ALA A 223 10.44 -13.02 -0.37
C ALA A 223 11.79 -13.06 0.36
N ALA A 224 12.75 -13.86 -0.13
CA ALA A 224 13.95 -14.20 0.60
C ALA A 224 15.00 -13.12 0.51
N TYR A 225 15.18 -12.50 1.61
CA TYR A 225 16.46 -11.92 1.91
C TYR A 225 16.77 -12.14 3.39
N ASN A 226 17.92 -12.80 3.64
CA ASN A 226 18.57 -12.85 4.93
C ASN A 226 17.75 -13.41 6.10
N ASN A 227 17.86 -14.70 6.35
CA ASN A 227 17.66 -15.36 7.66
C ASN A 227 16.43 -14.98 8.51
N ALA A 228 15.61 -14.03 8.04
CA ALA A 228 14.49 -13.45 8.77
C ALA A 228 13.11 -13.91 8.28
N LEU A 229 13.03 -14.51 7.09
CA LEU A 229 11.80 -15.00 6.49
C LEU A 229 11.72 -16.52 6.58
N LEU A 230 10.61 -17.00 7.13
CA LEU A 230 10.28 -18.41 7.23
C LEU A 230 8.96 -18.64 6.50
N SER A 231 8.85 -19.75 5.77
CA SER A 231 7.59 -20.20 5.19
C SER A 231 7.21 -21.54 5.81
N ILE A 232 6.00 -21.63 6.35
CA ILE A 232 5.48 -22.81 7.01
C ILE A 232 4.16 -23.17 6.34
N ALA A 233 4.02 -24.41 5.83
CA ALA A 233 2.74 -24.90 5.32
C ALA A 233 1.83 -25.29 6.47
N SER A 234 0.59 -24.83 6.43
CA SER A 234 -0.47 -25.22 7.35
C SER A 234 -1.66 -25.70 6.55
N SER A 235 -2.15 -26.89 6.87
CA SER A 235 -3.36 -27.40 6.22
C SER A 235 -4.65 -26.83 6.79
N ARG A 236 -4.69 -26.47 8.06
CA ARG A 236 -5.86 -25.90 8.73
C ARG A 236 -5.42 -25.19 10.00
N LEU A 237 -5.62 -23.89 10.07
CA LEU A 237 -5.41 -23.15 11.31
C LEU A 237 -6.49 -23.44 12.34
N SER A 238 -7.70 -23.78 11.89
CA SER A 238 -8.79 -24.27 12.74
C SER A 238 -8.44 -25.54 13.53
N ASP A 239 -7.43 -26.30 13.09
CA ASP A 239 -7.04 -27.55 13.73
C ASP A 239 -6.03 -27.35 14.88
N LEU A 240 -5.64 -26.12 15.17
CA LEU A 240 -4.83 -25.82 16.36
C LEU A 240 -5.60 -26.04 17.66
N SER A 241 -6.94 -26.07 17.61
CA SER A 241 -7.83 -26.22 18.77
C SER A 241 -8.51 -27.59 18.92
N THR A 242 -8.45 -28.45 17.93
CA THR A 242 -9.11 -29.79 18.00
C THR A 242 -8.12 -30.91 18.17
N SER A 243 -8.34 -31.73 19.19
CA SER A 243 -7.51 -32.84 19.61
C SER A 243 -7.64 -34.12 18.75
N ASP A 244 -8.41 -34.10 17.68
CA ASP A 244 -8.62 -35.25 16.83
C ASP A 244 -7.81 -35.15 15.54
N ILE A 245 -6.57 -35.58 15.64
CA ILE A 245 -5.68 -35.76 14.49
C ILE A 245 -5.96 -37.13 13.92
N GLU A 246 -6.76 -37.23 12.86
CA GLU A 246 -6.74 -38.40 12.00
C GLU A 246 -5.38 -38.48 11.31
N ALA A 247 -4.62 -39.48 11.72
CA ALA A 247 -3.31 -39.76 11.18
C ALA A 247 -3.47 -40.41 9.82
N ASP A 248 -3.32 -39.65 8.75
CA ASP A 248 -2.70 -40.16 7.53
C ASP A 248 -2.44 -38.99 6.54
N ASN A 249 -1.23 -38.93 6.06
CA ASN A 249 -0.69 -38.05 5.03
C ASN A 249 -0.27 -36.61 5.40
N ASN A 250 -0.23 -36.21 6.65
CA ASN A 250 0.00 -34.80 7.04
C ASN A 250 1.21 -34.53 7.94
N VAL A 251 2.21 -35.42 8.01
CA VAL A 251 3.36 -35.25 8.91
C VAL A 251 4.12 -33.93 8.67
N LEU A 252 4.31 -33.53 7.43
CA LEU A 252 4.98 -32.25 7.09
C LEU A 252 4.09 -31.02 7.39
N ARG A 253 2.77 -31.17 7.24
CA ARG A 253 1.80 -30.12 7.54
C ARG A 253 1.64 -29.90 9.04
N SER A 254 1.54 -30.99 9.82
CA SER A 254 1.46 -30.94 11.28
C SER A 254 2.76 -30.41 11.93
N ILE A 255 3.93 -30.68 11.35
CA ILE A 255 5.20 -30.16 11.80
C ILE A 255 5.22 -28.63 11.66
N GLY A 256 4.73 -28.06 10.54
CA GLY A 256 4.69 -26.63 10.31
C GLY A 256 3.89 -25.88 11.39
N VAL A 257 2.69 -26.34 11.69
CA VAL A 257 1.80 -25.76 12.71
C VAL A 257 2.40 -25.92 14.11
N GLY A 258 2.93 -27.10 14.44
CA GLY A 258 3.57 -27.34 15.73
C GLY A 258 4.82 -26.46 15.95
N LEU A 259 5.55 -26.12 14.90
CA LEU A 259 6.69 -25.22 14.98
C LEU A 259 6.27 -23.78 15.23
N LEU A 260 5.24 -23.29 14.55
CA LEU A 260 4.67 -21.96 14.79
C LEU A 260 4.19 -21.85 16.25
N ALA A 261 3.43 -22.82 16.72
CA ALA A 261 2.97 -22.87 18.10
C ALA A 261 4.14 -22.88 19.12
N ARG A 262 5.25 -23.55 18.83
CA ARG A 262 6.45 -23.52 19.68
C ARG A 262 7.14 -22.16 19.66
N ILE A 263 7.25 -21.51 18.49
CA ILE A 263 7.83 -20.18 18.37
C ILE A 263 7.01 -19.19 19.21
N VAL A 264 5.70 -19.18 19.02
CA VAL A 264 4.77 -18.29 19.74
C VAL A 264 4.84 -18.54 21.26
N ARG A 265 4.80 -19.81 21.69
CA ARG A 265 4.94 -20.18 23.11
C ARG A 265 6.25 -19.74 23.73
N ASN A 266 7.33 -19.67 22.98
CA ASN A 266 8.64 -19.27 23.48
C ASN A 266 8.86 -17.76 23.49
N MET A 267 8.01 -16.96 22.82
CA MET A 267 8.17 -15.52 22.74
C MET A 267 8.10 -14.81 24.09
N HIS A 268 7.33 -15.34 25.06
CA HIS A 268 7.27 -14.78 26.42
C HIS A 268 8.62 -14.70 27.12
N LYS A 269 9.63 -15.47 26.66
CA LYS A 269 11.01 -15.41 27.19
C LYS A 269 11.76 -14.15 26.77
N THR A 270 11.24 -13.42 25.76
CA THR A 270 11.84 -12.21 25.22
C THR A 270 11.16 -10.99 25.84
N LYS A 271 11.94 -10.06 26.38
CA LYS A 271 11.42 -8.84 26.99
C LYS A 271 10.72 -7.97 25.96
N ASN A 272 9.51 -7.49 26.28
CA ASN A 272 8.67 -6.67 25.41
C ASN A 272 8.42 -7.35 24.05
N ALA A 273 8.07 -8.63 24.07
CA ALA A 273 7.75 -9.38 22.87
C ALA A 273 6.43 -8.88 22.24
N GLU A 274 6.43 -8.77 20.93
CA GLU A 274 5.28 -8.33 20.12
C GLU A 274 5.01 -9.38 19.03
N ALA A 275 3.76 -9.81 18.87
CA ALA A 275 3.33 -10.75 17.84
C ALA A 275 2.24 -10.10 16.97
N HIS A 276 2.47 -10.05 15.67
CA HIS A 276 1.59 -9.43 14.68
C HIS A 276 1.15 -10.50 13.69
N TYR A 277 -0.15 -10.72 13.56
CA TYR A 277 -0.74 -11.72 12.68
C TYR A 277 -1.55 -11.03 11.58
N PHE A 278 -1.25 -11.32 10.32
CA PHE A 278 -1.85 -10.66 9.16
C PHE A 278 -2.68 -11.64 8.35
N ILE A 279 -3.94 -11.29 8.13
CA ILE A 279 -4.92 -12.02 7.34
C ILE A 279 -5.34 -11.09 6.20
N LEU A 280 -4.70 -11.24 5.04
CA LEU A 280 -4.74 -10.29 3.93
C LEU A 280 -5.28 -10.91 2.62
N SER A 281 -6.18 -11.90 2.69
CA SER A 281 -6.78 -12.45 1.46
C SER A 281 -7.81 -11.48 0.85
N ASP A 282 -8.24 -11.76 -0.38
CA ASP A 282 -9.21 -10.94 -1.09
C ASP A 282 -10.66 -11.13 -0.59
N SER A 283 -10.92 -12.15 0.21
CA SER A 283 -12.23 -12.45 0.77
C SER A 283 -12.39 -11.90 2.18
N ASP A 284 -13.17 -10.84 2.33
CA ASP A 284 -13.48 -10.23 3.62
C ASP A 284 -14.08 -11.25 4.62
N THR A 285 -15.01 -12.09 4.14
CA THR A 285 -15.67 -13.10 4.97
C THR A 285 -14.69 -14.14 5.50
N ASP A 286 -13.78 -14.63 4.65
CA ASP A 286 -12.77 -15.61 5.07
C ASP A 286 -11.77 -14.99 6.03
N ASN A 287 -11.39 -13.73 5.80
CA ASN A 287 -10.50 -13.01 6.69
C ASN A 287 -11.11 -12.81 8.08
N LEU A 288 -12.37 -12.42 8.16
CA LEU A 288 -13.10 -12.25 9.42
C LEU A 288 -13.28 -13.57 10.16
N ASN A 289 -13.64 -14.65 9.45
CA ASN A 289 -13.75 -15.98 10.04
C ASN A 289 -12.41 -16.45 10.61
N LYS A 290 -11.32 -16.27 9.86
CA LYS A 290 -9.97 -16.60 10.34
C LYS A 290 -9.56 -15.75 11.53
N ALA A 291 -9.86 -14.45 11.53
CA ALA A 291 -9.57 -13.58 12.66
C ALA A 291 -10.31 -14.04 13.92
N GLY A 292 -11.59 -14.41 13.80
CA GLY A 292 -12.38 -14.98 14.89
C GLY A 292 -11.78 -16.28 15.45
N VAL A 293 -11.35 -17.19 14.57
CA VAL A 293 -10.70 -18.45 14.98
C VAL A 293 -9.35 -18.20 15.67
N LEU A 294 -8.51 -17.33 15.11
CA LEU A 294 -7.19 -17.00 15.66
C LEU A 294 -7.29 -16.32 17.02
N ARG A 295 -8.27 -15.45 17.20
CA ARG A 295 -8.53 -14.78 18.48
C ARG A 295 -8.80 -15.79 19.60
N LEU A 296 -9.46 -16.91 19.30
CA LEU A 296 -9.79 -17.97 20.23
C LEU A 296 -8.73 -19.08 20.30
N ASP A 297 -7.65 -18.98 19.53
CA ASP A 297 -6.58 -19.98 19.53
C ASP A 297 -5.87 -20.03 20.89
N SER A 298 -5.83 -21.18 21.50
CA SER A 298 -5.27 -21.40 22.84
C SER A 298 -3.78 -21.05 22.94
N THR A 299 -3.02 -21.21 21.87
CA THR A 299 -1.59 -20.88 21.83
C THR A 299 -1.36 -19.38 21.80
N ILE A 300 -2.15 -18.68 20.99
CA ILE A 300 -2.10 -17.21 20.86
C ILE A 300 -2.59 -16.56 22.17
N MET A 301 -3.71 -17.02 22.71
CA MET A 301 -4.23 -16.55 24.00
C MET A 301 -3.24 -16.76 25.13
N SER A 302 -2.68 -17.95 25.26
CA SER A 302 -1.68 -18.25 26.30
C SER A 302 -0.40 -17.40 26.16
N ALA A 303 0.02 -17.05 24.95
CA ALA A 303 1.16 -16.15 24.76
C ALA A 303 0.81 -14.72 25.17
N ALA A 304 -0.37 -14.23 24.82
CA ALA A 304 -0.87 -12.92 25.19
C ALA A 304 -1.02 -12.78 26.74
N GLU A 305 -1.59 -13.78 27.40
CA GLU A 305 -1.69 -13.84 28.86
C GLU A 305 -0.33 -13.81 29.57
N ARG A 306 0.72 -14.35 28.92
CA ARG A 306 2.10 -14.29 29.40
C ARG A 306 2.84 -13.00 29.07
N GLY A 307 2.12 -11.98 28.59
CA GLY A 307 2.67 -10.64 28.34
C GLY A 307 3.26 -10.42 26.95
N VAL A 308 2.99 -11.28 25.98
CA VAL A 308 3.30 -11.02 24.58
C VAL A 308 2.23 -10.08 24.03
N LYS A 309 2.60 -8.86 23.64
CA LYS A 309 1.66 -7.94 23.00
C LYS A 309 1.23 -8.52 21.66
N THR A 310 -0.03 -8.89 21.53
CA THR A 310 -0.55 -9.59 20.36
C THR A 310 -1.54 -8.74 19.60
N THR A 311 -1.34 -8.60 18.29
CA THR A 311 -2.24 -7.86 17.39
C THR A 311 -2.57 -8.70 16.17
N LEU A 312 -3.85 -8.85 15.89
CA LEU A 312 -4.40 -9.48 14.70
C LEU A 312 -4.82 -8.40 13.71
N TYR A 313 -4.31 -8.46 12.50
CA TYR A 313 -4.67 -7.56 11.40
C TYR A 313 -5.52 -8.31 10.40
N CYS A 314 -6.75 -7.85 10.22
CA CYS A 314 -7.73 -8.48 9.33
C CYS A 314 -8.04 -7.54 8.18
N HIS A 315 -7.74 -7.93 6.94
CA HIS A 315 -8.17 -7.17 5.77
C HIS A 315 -9.68 -7.38 5.57
N ALA A 316 -10.42 -6.30 5.73
CA ALA A 316 -11.85 -6.26 5.48
C ALA A 316 -12.30 -4.82 5.22
N ARG A 317 -13.47 -4.66 4.61
CA ARG A 317 -14.05 -3.35 4.40
C ARG A 317 -14.51 -2.74 5.71
N TYR A 318 -14.20 -1.48 5.90
CA TYR A 318 -14.48 -0.75 7.11
C TYR A 318 -15.94 -0.31 7.18
N ASN A 319 -16.82 -1.26 7.36
CA ASN A 319 -18.23 -0.98 7.63
C ASN A 319 -18.57 -1.22 9.11
N SER A 320 -19.74 -0.78 9.54
CA SER A 320 -20.16 -0.88 10.93
C SER A 320 -20.18 -2.31 11.48
N ALA A 321 -20.52 -3.30 10.67
CA ALA A 321 -20.60 -4.69 11.10
C ALA A 321 -19.23 -5.30 11.39
N HIS A 322 -18.22 -4.95 10.59
CA HIS A 322 -16.85 -5.47 10.77
C HIS A 322 -16.14 -4.83 11.94
N ARG A 323 -16.42 -3.57 12.26
CA ARG A 323 -15.85 -2.90 13.43
C ARG A 323 -16.29 -3.48 14.76
N VAL A 324 -17.45 -4.12 14.82
CA VAL A 324 -17.90 -4.80 16.06
C VAL A 324 -16.87 -5.84 16.51
N ILE A 325 -16.24 -6.56 15.58
CA ILE A 325 -15.20 -7.54 15.90
C ILE A 325 -13.95 -6.88 16.47
N GLU A 326 -13.55 -5.73 15.90
CA GLU A 326 -12.43 -4.92 16.40
C GLU A 326 -12.74 -4.38 17.79
N ASP A 327 -13.92 -3.82 17.98
CA ASP A 327 -14.35 -3.19 19.24
C ASP A 327 -14.56 -4.23 20.35
N GLU A 328 -15.14 -5.39 20.05
CA GLU A 328 -15.30 -6.49 21.03
C GLU A 328 -13.95 -7.06 21.50
N ALA A 329 -12.93 -7.02 20.66
CA ALA A 329 -11.59 -7.47 21.01
C ALA A 329 -10.80 -6.43 21.82
N CYS A 330 -11.19 -5.18 21.79
CA CYS A 330 -10.58 -4.12 22.59
C CYS A 330 -10.82 -4.38 24.08
N GLY A 331 -9.82 -4.68 24.82
CA GLY A 331 -9.93 -4.98 26.24
C GLY A 331 -9.53 -6.41 26.60
N GLU A 332 -9.35 -7.27 25.61
CA GLU A 332 -8.68 -8.56 25.75
C GLU A 332 -7.15 -8.38 25.60
N ASN A 333 -6.39 -9.43 25.90
CA ASN A 333 -4.94 -9.40 25.71
C ASN A 333 -4.52 -9.44 24.22
N ILE A 334 -5.49 -9.60 23.32
CA ILE A 334 -5.33 -9.66 21.87
C ILE A 334 -6.07 -8.47 21.26
N ASP A 335 -5.33 -7.59 20.61
CA ASP A 335 -5.86 -6.47 19.86
C ASP A 335 -6.21 -6.92 18.42
N VAL A 336 -7.42 -6.64 17.94
CA VAL A 336 -7.84 -6.94 16.56
C VAL A 336 -8.00 -5.62 15.81
N ARG A 337 -7.37 -5.50 14.63
CA ARG A 337 -7.42 -4.31 13.79
C ARG A 337 -7.87 -4.65 12.39
N ILE A 338 -8.85 -3.91 11.91
CA ILE A 338 -9.32 -4.02 10.52
C ILE A 338 -8.47 -3.13 9.61
N ILE A 339 -7.92 -3.75 8.58
CA ILE A 339 -7.21 -3.05 7.50
C ILE A 339 -8.19 -2.85 6.36
N ASP A 340 -8.60 -1.62 6.11
CA ASP A 340 -9.37 -1.26 4.93
C ASP A 340 -8.48 -0.53 3.93
N SER A 341 -8.10 -1.23 2.88
CA SER A 341 -7.23 -0.69 1.82
C SER A 341 -7.86 0.50 1.11
N SER A 342 -9.18 0.54 0.97
CA SER A 342 -9.91 1.66 0.34
C SER A 342 -9.79 2.92 1.18
N ARG A 343 -9.98 2.78 2.50
CA ARG A 343 -9.84 3.88 3.45
C ARG A 343 -8.41 4.40 3.48
N ILE A 344 -7.41 3.53 3.61
CA ILE A 344 -6.00 3.93 3.61
C ILE A 344 -5.65 4.69 2.32
N CYS A 345 -6.12 4.21 1.19
CA CYS A 345 -5.95 4.83 -0.12
C CYS A 345 -6.44 6.29 -0.14
N VAL A 346 -7.64 6.56 0.37
CA VAL A 346 -8.24 7.90 0.41
C VAL A 346 -7.63 8.76 1.52
N GLU A 347 -7.24 8.16 2.65
CA GLU A 347 -6.54 8.88 3.71
C GLU A 347 -5.18 9.43 3.23
N HIS A 348 -4.50 8.75 2.31
CA HIS A 348 -3.30 9.30 1.66
C HIS A 348 -3.61 10.58 0.85
N LEU A 349 -4.78 10.64 0.19
CA LEU A 349 -5.21 11.86 -0.51
C LEU A 349 -5.46 13.02 0.45
N LYS A 350 -6.00 12.74 1.64
CA LYS A 350 -6.20 13.75 2.69
C LYS A 350 -4.87 14.24 3.26
N GLN A 351 -3.83 13.39 3.29
CA GLN A 351 -2.50 13.74 3.79
C GLN A 351 -1.69 14.60 2.83
N ASP A 352 -1.85 14.36 1.52
CA ASP A 352 -1.15 15.14 0.52
C ASP A 352 -1.80 16.52 0.38
N VAL A 353 -1.15 17.50 1.01
CA VAL A 353 -1.61 18.89 1.05
C VAL A 353 -1.86 19.43 -0.36
N SER A 354 -1.09 19.01 -1.36
CA SER A 354 -1.22 19.44 -2.76
C SER A 354 -2.50 18.92 -3.43
N LEU A 355 -3.10 17.87 -2.89
CA LEU A 355 -4.31 17.22 -3.39
C LEU A 355 -5.59 17.68 -2.69
N GLN A 356 -5.47 18.47 -1.61
CA GLN A 356 -6.65 18.93 -0.88
C GLN A 356 -7.49 19.91 -1.68
N PRO A 357 -8.84 19.87 -1.56
CA PRO A 357 -9.79 20.70 -2.32
C PRO A 357 -9.51 22.21 -2.29
N VAL A 358 -8.94 22.72 -1.19
CA VAL A 358 -8.57 24.13 -1.03
C VAL A 358 -7.62 24.66 -2.12
N ASN A 359 -6.88 23.78 -2.79
CA ASN A 359 -5.97 24.17 -3.87
C ASN A 359 -6.69 24.42 -5.21
N PHE A 360 -7.99 24.09 -5.28
CA PHE A 360 -8.76 24.08 -6.52
C PHE A 360 -9.94 25.06 -6.47
N VAL A 361 -9.93 25.97 -5.49
CA VAL A 361 -10.94 27.02 -5.31
C VAL A 361 -10.30 28.38 -5.15
N ASP A 362 -11.06 29.43 -5.38
CA ASP A 362 -10.63 30.81 -5.20
C ASP A 362 -10.90 31.26 -3.77
N VAL A 363 -9.84 31.60 -3.08
CA VAL A 363 -9.88 32.08 -1.68
C VAL A 363 -9.82 33.61 -1.69
N GLU A 364 -10.70 34.27 -0.95
CA GLU A 364 -10.75 35.71 -0.81
C GLU A 364 -9.85 36.23 0.34
N GLN A 365 -9.72 37.54 0.45
CA GLN A 365 -8.81 38.18 1.43
C GLN A 365 -9.18 37.91 2.91
N ASP A 366 -10.44 37.56 3.14
CA ASP A 366 -10.97 37.22 4.47
C ASP A 366 -10.93 35.71 4.75
N GLY A 367 -10.41 34.89 3.85
CA GLY A 367 -10.34 33.42 3.97
C GLY A 367 -11.61 32.68 3.55
N THR A 368 -12.63 33.39 3.07
CA THR A 368 -13.82 32.77 2.47
C THR A 368 -13.55 32.29 1.03
N VAL A 369 -14.43 31.46 0.50
CA VAL A 369 -14.30 30.89 -0.85
C VAL A 369 -15.39 31.43 -1.75
N SER A 370 -14.99 31.98 -2.93
CA SER A 370 -15.89 32.60 -3.88
C SER A 370 -16.26 31.72 -5.07
N SER A 371 -15.50 30.66 -5.35
CA SER A 371 -15.76 29.77 -6.48
C SER A 371 -16.41 28.46 -6.04
N PRO A 372 -17.28 27.84 -6.86
CA PRO A 372 -17.82 26.52 -6.59
C PRO A 372 -16.75 25.45 -6.71
N PHE A 373 -16.85 24.38 -5.91
CA PHE A 373 -16.05 23.18 -6.08
C PHE A 373 -16.83 22.13 -6.87
N ASN A 374 -16.41 21.90 -8.11
CA ASN A 374 -17.05 20.97 -9.05
C ASN A 374 -16.21 19.72 -9.21
N ALA A 375 -16.75 18.58 -8.80
CA ALA A 375 -16.08 17.30 -8.83
C ALA A 375 -16.80 16.27 -9.73
N LEU A 376 -16.01 15.30 -10.23
CA LEU A 376 -16.50 14.12 -10.95
C LEU A 376 -15.84 12.89 -10.39
N VAL A 377 -16.62 11.92 -9.92
CA VAL A 377 -16.13 10.62 -9.46
C VAL A 377 -16.61 9.53 -10.40
N ILE A 378 -15.68 8.75 -10.94
CA ILE A 378 -15.96 7.66 -11.89
C ILE A 378 -15.57 6.34 -11.23
N GLY A 379 -16.56 5.45 -11.03
CA GLY A 379 -16.47 4.26 -10.21
C GLY A 379 -16.89 4.55 -8.78
N PHE A 380 -18.03 3.99 -8.35
CA PHE A 380 -18.62 4.17 -7.02
C PHE A 380 -18.48 2.92 -6.13
N GLY A 381 -17.40 2.17 -6.35
CA GLY A 381 -16.93 1.15 -5.42
C GLY A 381 -16.44 1.78 -4.10
N GLU A 382 -15.82 1.02 -3.23
CA GLU A 382 -15.42 1.50 -1.89
C GLU A 382 -14.49 2.74 -1.96
N VAL A 383 -13.48 2.73 -2.84
CA VAL A 383 -12.58 3.90 -3.01
C VAL A 383 -13.30 5.12 -3.55
N GLY A 384 -14.20 4.94 -4.53
CA GLY A 384 -14.99 6.05 -5.05
C GLY A 384 -15.97 6.62 -4.03
N LEU A 385 -16.58 5.75 -3.22
CA LEU A 385 -17.44 6.16 -2.11
C LEU A 385 -16.66 6.97 -1.06
N ASP A 386 -15.52 6.50 -0.66
CA ASP A 386 -14.66 7.20 0.32
C ASP A 386 -14.09 8.49 -0.28
N ALA A 387 -13.82 8.52 -1.58
CA ALA A 387 -13.43 9.76 -2.28
C ALA A 387 -14.58 10.81 -2.27
N VAL A 388 -15.83 10.41 -2.49
CA VAL A 388 -16.99 11.33 -2.38
C VAL A 388 -17.07 11.90 -0.96
N ARG A 389 -16.92 11.07 0.08
CA ARG A 389 -16.91 11.49 1.48
C ARG A 389 -15.77 12.49 1.74
N PHE A 390 -14.56 12.18 1.27
CA PHE A 390 -13.41 13.08 1.38
C PHE A 390 -13.68 14.44 0.71
N LEU A 391 -14.17 14.43 -0.52
CA LEU A 391 -14.44 15.66 -1.27
C LEU A 391 -15.55 16.49 -0.59
N TYR A 392 -16.59 15.83 -0.10
CA TYR A 392 -17.67 16.50 0.62
C TYR A 392 -17.20 17.16 1.92
N GLU A 393 -16.39 16.45 2.71
CA GLU A 393 -15.85 16.92 3.97
C GLU A 393 -14.83 18.06 3.78
N PHE A 394 -13.84 17.86 2.89
CA PHE A 394 -12.72 18.79 2.72
C PHE A 394 -13.00 19.99 1.81
N SER A 395 -14.14 20.03 1.16
CA SER A 395 -14.61 21.20 0.41
C SER A 395 -15.68 22.01 1.16
N ALA A 396 -15.88 21.74 2.44
CA ALA A 396 -16.84 22.47 3.26
C ALA A 396 -16.26 23.81 3.72
N PHE A 397 -16.19 24.79 2.85
CA PHE A 397 -15.65 26.12 3.12
C PHE A 397 -16.74 27.14 3.38
N ALA A 398 -16.45 28.19 4.15
CA ALA A 398 -17.32 29.34 4.28
C ALA A 398 -17.38 30.12 2.96
N ALA A 399 -18.58 30.43 2.48
CA ALA A 399 -18.79 31.19 1.24
C ALA A 399 -18.49 32.68 1.43
N THR A 400 -18.10 33.33 0.34
CA THR A 400 -17.96 34.80 0.31
C THR A 400 -19.30 35.48 0.64
N GLY A 401 -19.26 36.50 1.50
CA GLY A 401 -20.45 37.16 2.03
C GLY A 401 -20.99 36.58 3.32
N SER A 402 -20.38 35.50 3.83
CA SER A 402 -20.71 34.99 5.17
C SER A 402 -20.39 36.04 6.24
N THR A 403 -21.26 36.11 7.24
CA THR A 403 -21.12 36.95 8.44
C THR A 403 -21.41 36.08 9.66
N SER A 404 -21.12 36.59 10.87
CA SER A 404 -21.46 35.89 12.13
C SER A 404 -22.95 35.59 12.26
N GLU A 405 -23.81 36.38 11.61
CA GLU A 405 -25.26 36.22 11.63
C GLU A 405 -25.76 35.28 10.52
N LYS A 406 -24.96 35.03 9.48
CA LYS A 406 -25.33 34.18 8.36
C LYS A 406 -24.08 33.56 7.74
N VAL A 407 -23.73 32.37 8.17
CA VAL A 407 -22.65 31.58 7.58
C VAL A 407 -23.22 30.62 6.54
N GLU A 408 -22.74 30.73 5.33
CA GLU A 408 -23.14 29.86 4.21
C GLU A 408 -21.95 28.99 3.76
N ARG A 409 -22.25 27.79 3.31
CA ARG A 409 -21.27 26.90 2.70
C ARG A 409 -21.03 27.31 1.24
N SER A 410 -19.77 27.31 0.79
CA SER A 410 -19.46 27.49 -0.63
C SER A 410 -20.10 26.37 -1.47
N PRO A 411 -20.54 26.67 -2.72
CA PRO A 411 -21.22 25.69 -3.56
C PRO A 411 -20.36 24.45 -3.83
N PHE A 412 -20.94 23.28 -3.60
CA PHE A 412 -20.33 21.98 -3.84
C PHE A 412 -21.18 21.16 -4.81
N HIS A 413 -20.57 20.72 -5.91
CA HIS A 413 -21.21 19.87 -6.90
C HIS A 413 -20.34 18.64 -7.17
N CYS A 414 -20.90 17.45 -7.08
CA CYS A 414 -20.22 16.21 -7.36
C CYS A 414 -21.09 15.30 -8.21
N ASP A 415 -20.70 15.08 -9.45
CA ASP A 415 -21.28 14.06 -10.31
C ASP A 415 -20.59 12.72 -10.07
N VAL A 416 -21.34 11.67 -9.80
CA VAL A 416 -20.82 10.32 -9.52
C VAL A 416 -21.36 9.35 -10.56
N VAL A 417 -20.47 8.63 -11.23
CA VAL A 417 -20.83 7.74 -12.35
C VAL A 417 -20.42 6.31 -12.05
N ASP A 418 -21.37 5.39 -12.10
CA ASP A 418 -21.14 3.95 -12.04
C ASP A 418 -22.25 3.20 -12.81
N ASN A 419 -21.91 2.08 -13.43
CA ASN A 419 -22.87 1.26 -14.17
C ASN A 419 -23.72 0.34 -13.27
N ARG A 420 -23.46 0.33 -11.96
CA ARG A 420 -24.23 -0.38 -10.94
C ARG A 420 -24.82 0.56 -9.90
N MET A 421 -25.06 1.79 -10.28
CA MET A 421 -25.53 2.84 -9.36
C MET A 421 -26.88 2.51 -8.72
N ASP A 422 -27.75 1.76 -9.38
CA ASP A 422 -29.00 1.24 -8.84
C ASP A 422 -28.83 0.45 -7.53
N ILE A 423 -27.75 -0.32 -7.41
CA ILE A 423 -27.43 -1.08 -6.20
C ILE A 423 -26.62 -0.21 -5.21
N LEU A 424 -25.62 0.50 -5.71
CA LEU A 424 -24.67 1.25 -4.88
C LEU A 424 -25.30 2.46 -4.18
N ALA A 425 -26.26 3.12 -4.83
CA ALA A 425 -26.98 4.24 -4.26
C ALA A 425 -27.76 3.86 -2.99
N GLY A 426 -28.36 2.67 -2.94
CA GLY A 426 -29.09 2.20 -1.78
C GLY A 426 -28.18 2.09 -0.54
N LYS A 427 -27.00 1.50 -0.72
CA LYS A 427 -25.99 1.42 0.35
C LYS A 427 -25.50 2.81 0.81
N PHE A 428 -25.25 3.70 -0.14
CA PHE A 428 -24.81 5.06 0.16
C PHE A 428 -25.82 5.81 1.01
N TYR A 429 -27.08 5.86 0.59
CA TYR A 429 -28.13 6.57 1.32
C TYR A 429 -28.48 5.94 2.68
N THR A 430 -28.33 4.64 2.81
CA THR A 430 -28.52 3.97 4.11
C THR A 430 -27.43 4.38 5.11
N ASN A 431 -26.19 4.48 4.64
CA ASN A 431 -25.05 4.80 5.49
C ASN A 431 -24.86 6.31 5.72
N THR A 432 -25.45 7.16 4.87
CA THR A 432 -25.31 8.62 4.95
C THR A 432 -26.68 9.30 4.78
N PRO A 433 -27.63 9.12 5.73
CA PRO A 433 -28.99 9.58 5.59
C PRO A 433 -29.13 11.10 5.46
N ALA A 434 -28.23 11.88 6.03
CA ALA A 434 -28.21 13.34 5.88
C ALA A 434 -27.98 13.75 4.40
N LEU A 435 -27.13 13.02 3.67
CA LEU A 435 -26.87 13.31 2.25
C LEU A 435 -28.02 12.91 1.31
N ARG A 436 -29.00 12.19 1.83
CA ARG A 436 -30.20 11.81 1.09
C ARG A 436 -31.08 13.02 0.71
N SER A 437 -30.97 14.10 1.46
CA SER A 437 -31.67 15.35 1.17
C SER A 437 -31.03 16.14 0.02
N LEU A 438 -29.80 15.77 -0.38
CA LEU A 438 -29.14 16.36 -1.53
C LEU A 438 -29.82 15.89 -2.83
N PRO A 439 -29.84 16.73 -3.87
CA PRO A 439 -30.50 16.40 -5.11
C PRO A 439 -29.91 15.17 -5.79
N VAL A 440 -30.79 14.29 -6.26
CA VAL A 440 -30.44 13.10 -7.03
C VAL A 440 -31.10 13.23 -8.41
N ALA A 441 -30.32 13.21 -9.47
CA ALA A 441 -30.90 13.15 -10.82
C ALA A 441 -31.49 11.74 -11.07
N PRO A 442 -32.67 11.63 -11.70
CA PRO A 442 -33.51 12.64 -12.28
C PRO A 442 -34.82 12.91 -11.47
N ARG A 443 -34.88 12.71 -10.18
CA ARG A 443 -36.11 12.83 -9.40
C ARG A 443 -36.09 14.01 -8.44
N GLY A 444 -36.96 14.93 -8.64
CA GLY A 444 -37.31 15.97 -7.69
C GLY A 444 -37.06 17.38 -8.21
N GLU A 445 -38.02 18.26 -7.95
CA GLU A 445 -37.82 19.69 -8.05
C GLU A 445 -36.83 20.12 -6.99
N LEU A 446 -35.70 20.67 -7.44
CA LEU A 446 -34.68 21.22 -6.58
C LEU A 446 -35.15 22.58 -6.08
N THR A 447 -35.18 22.76 -4.75
CA THR A 447 -35.23 24.12 -4.22
C THR A 447 -33.87 24.77 -4.47
N GLN A 448 -33.82 26.05 -4.74
CA GLN A 448 -32.57 26.76 -5.08
C GLN A 448 -31.51 26.65 -3.99
N GLU A 449 -31.87 26.60 -2.72
CA GLU A 449 -30.97 26.38 -1.59
C GLU A 449 -30.28 25.01 -1.58
N LYS A 450 -30.96 23.97 -2.11
CA LYS A 450 -30.40 22.62 -2.20
C LYS A 450 -29.59 22.38 -3.48
N ALA A 451 -29.75 23.25 -4.47
CA ALA A 451 -29.00 23.16 -5.73
C ALA A 451 -27.52 23.54 -5.57
N ASP A 452 -27.18 24.35 -4.56
CA ASP A 452 -25.80 24.83 -4.32
C ASP A 452 -24.89 23.77 -3.71
N ASN A 453 -25.45 22.70 -3.14
CA ASN A 453 -24.69 21.58 -2.59
C ASN A 453 -25.31 20.26 -3.06
N SER A 454 -24.81 19.71 -4.16
CA SER A 454 -25.40 18.52 -4.79
C SER A 454 -24.40 17.39 -5.02
N ILE A 455 -24.84 16.17 -4.67
CA ILE A 455 -24.24 14.92 -5.15
C ILE A 455 -25.24 14.29 -6.10
N VAL A 456 -24.86 14.16 -7.37
CA VAL A 456 -25.72 13.61 -8.43
C VAL A 456 -25.19 12.24 -8.83
N LEU A 457 -26.02 11.20 -8.66
CA LEU A 457 -25.66 9.83 -8.96
C LEU A 457 -26.18 9.43 -10.35
N HIS A 458 -25.28 8.97 -11.22
CA HIS A 458 -25.57 8.60 -12.60
C HIS A 458 -25.38 7.11 -12.81
N ASN A 459 -26.41 6.41 -13.32
CA ASN A 459 -26.36 4.99 -13.62
C ASN A 459 -26.08 4.75 -15.10
N PHE A 460 -24.81 4.82 -15.50
CA PHE A 460 -24.34 4.46 -16.84
C PHE A 460 -22.82 4.18 -16.85
N ASP A 461 -22.40 3.50 -17.90
CA ASP A 461 -20.99 3.16 -18.10
C ASP A 461 -20.17 4.39 -18.52
N ALA A 462 -18.97 4.55 -17.95
CA ALA A 462 -18.05 5.64 -18.28
C ALA A 462 -17.52 5.60 -19.75
N ARG A 463 -17.80 4.52 -20.48
CA ARG A 463 -17.53 4.39 -21.93
C ARG A 463 -18.71 4.79 -22.81
N SER A 464 -19.87 5.05 -22.23
CA SER A 464 -21.12 5.31 -22.94
C SER A 464 -21.19 6.70 -23.60
N ALA A 465 -22.18 6.89 -24.45
CA ALA A 465 -22.51 8.17 -25.08
C ALA A 465 -23.06 9.17 -24.04
N GLU A 466 -23.83 8.69 -23.08
CA GLU A 466 -24.41 9.46 -21.98
C GLU A 466 -23.30 10.07 -21.13
N PHE A 467 -22.26 9.27 -20.76
CA PHE A 467 -21.09 9.78 -20.07
C PHE A 467 -20.35 10.84 -20.90
N SER A 468 -20.22 10.61 -22.20
CA SER A 468 -19.54 11.57 -23.09
C SER A 468 -20.28 12.93 -23.12
N LYS A 469 -21.61 12.90 -23.10
CA LYS A 469 -22.44 14.11 -23.05
C LYS A 469 -22.29 14.82 -21.70
N LEU A 470 -22.39 14.08 -20.58
CA LEU A 470 -22.16 14.63 -19.23
C LEU A 470 -20.80 15.30 -19.13
N LEU A 471 -19.75 14.60 -19.58
CA LEU A 471 -18.38 15.11 -19.51
C LEU A 471 -18.19 16.41 -20.31
N LEU A 472 -18.73 16.49 -21.53
CA LEU A 472 -18.67 17.70 -22.35
C LEU A 472 -19.42 18.88 -21.74
N ASP A 473 -20.50 18.64 -21.03
CA ASP A 473 -21.24 19.66 -20.31
C ASP A 473 -20.46 20.19 -19.11
N LYS A 474 -19.93 19.29 -18.29
CA LYS A 474 -19.28 19.62 -17.02
C LYS A 474 -17.81 20.08 -17.15
N ILE A 475 -17.08 19.66 -18.18
CA ILE A 475 -15.64 19.88 -18.32
C ILE A 475 -15.22 21.36 -18.29
N LYS A 476 -16.14 22.28 -18.60
CA LYS A 476 -15.88 23.72 -18.63
C LYS A 476 -15.54 24.29 -17.27
N THR A 477 -16.15 23.74 -16.21
CA THR A 477 -16.06 24.25 -14.84
C THR A 477 -15.50 23.23 -13.85
N LEU A 478 -15.12 22.03 -14.33
CA LEU A 478 -14.65 20.94 -13.50
C LEU A 478 -13.31 21.27 -12.85
N ASN A 479 -13.22 21.10 -11.53
CA ASN A 479 -12.00 21.34 -10.74
C ASN A 479 -11.30 20.02 -10.37
N TYR A 480 -12.06 18.97 -10.11
CA TYR A 480 -11.52 17.76 -9.49
C TYR A 480 -12.15 16.50 -10.08
N VAL A 481 -11.32 15.53 -10.40
CA VAL A 481 -11.78 14.24 -10.93
C VAL A 481 -11.11 13.11 -10.15
N VAL A 482 -11.88 12.11 -9.77
CA VAL A 482 -11.37 10.85 -9.23
C VAL A 482 -11.84 9.71 -10.14
N VAL A 483 -10.89 8.98 -10.70
CA VAL A 483 -11.17 7.79 -11.51
C VAL A 483 -10.76 6.56 -10.72
N ALA A 484 -11.73 5.78 -10.26
CA ALA A 484 -11.54 4.69 -9.31
C ALA A 484 -12.35 3.44 -9.67
N THR A 485 -12.32 3.04 -10.95
CA THR A 485 -12.89 1.74 -11.38
C THR A 485 -11.97 0.59 -11.00
N ALA A 486 -12.41 -0.65 -11.22
CA ALA A 486 -11.61 -1.84 -10.97
C ALA A 486 -10.55 -2.14 -12.05
N ASP A 487 -10.54 -1.38 -13.16
CA ASP A 487 -9.67 -1.60 -14.31
C ASP A 487 -8.67 -0.43 -14.45
N ASP A 488 -7.40 -0.68 -14.14
CA ASP A 488 -6.33 0.30 -14.19
C ASP A 488 -6.11 0.88 -15.60
N THR A 489 -6.29 0.07 -16.63
CA THR A 489 -6.18 0.50 -18.04
C THR A 489 -7.32 1.45 -18.41
N LEU A 490 -8.54 1.15 -17.97
CA LEU A 490 -9.68 2.04 -18.15
C LEU A 490 -9.47 3.35 -17.39
N ASN A 491 -8.99 3.28 -16.16
CA ASN A 491 -8.75 4.46 -15.32
C ASN A 491 -7.79 5.45 -15.98
N ILE A 492 -6.63 4.99 -16.45
CA ILE A 492 -5.66 5.87 -17.13
C ILE A 492 -6.19 6.39 -18.48
N THR A 493 -6.93 5.57 -19.22
CA THR A 493 -7.53 5.94 -20.50
C THR A 493 -8.55 7.08 -20.31
N LEU A 494 -9.42 6.97 -19.30
CA LEU A 494 -10.40 8.01 -18.96
C LEU A 494 -9.70 9.30 -18.52
N ALA A 495 -8.68 9.20 -17.68
CA ALA A 495 -7.91 10.36 -17.22
C ALA A 495 -7.29 11.14 -18.38
N VAL A 496 -6.65 10.44 -19.32
CA VAL A 496 -6.08 11.05 -20.53
C VAL A 496 -7.17 11.71 -21.38
N ARG A 497 -8.31 11.05 -21.56
CA ARG A 497 -9.45 11.61 -22.29
C ARG A 497 -9.97 12.89 -21.64
N ILE A 498 -10.16 12.87 -20.32
CA ILE A 498 -10.63 14.03 -19.56
C ILE A 498 -9.65 15.18 -19.66
N MET A 499 -8.36 14.91 -19.48
CA MET A 499 -7.31 15.92 -19.61
C MET A 499 -7.31 16.58 -21.01
N ARG A 500 -7.40 15.79 -22.09
CA ARG A 500 -7.47 16.32 -23.45
C ARG A 500 -8.69 17.21 -23.69
N LEU A 501 -9.84 16.82 -23.15
CA LEU A 501 -11.07 17.63 -23.23
C LEU A 501 -10.95 18.91 -22.39
N ALA A 502 -10.32 18.83 -21.21
CA ALA A 502 -10.08 19.99 -20.37
C ALA A 502 -9.16 21.03 -21.05
N ILE A 503 -8.08 20.60 -21.70
CA ILE A 503 -7.20 21.49 -22.47
C ILE A 503 -8.02 22.23 -23.56
N ARG A 504 -8.96 21.54 -24.17
CA ARG A 504 -9.74 22.08 -25.28
C ARG A 504 -10.90 22.96 -24.86
N TYR A 505 -11.60 22.64 -23.78
CA TYR A 505 -12.90 23.21 -23.44
C TYR A 505 -12.97 23.85 -22.06
N SER A 506 -12.05 23.54 -21.13
CA SER A 506 -12.09 24.12 -19.79
C SER A 506 -11.73 25.60 -19.84
N GLN A 507 -12.41 26.39 -19.01
CA GLN A 507 -12.10 27.81 -18.82
C GLN A 507 -10.82 27.99 -18.00
N ARG A 508 -10.50 27.04 -17.12
CA ARG A 508 -9.37 27.08 -16.18
C ARG A 508 -8.70 25.69 -16.08
N PRO A 509 -8.09 25.18 -17.17
CA PRO A 509 -7.53 23.84 -17.18
C PRO A 509 -6.43 23.65 -16.13
N GLN A 510 -5.75 24.72 -15.72
CA GLN A 510 -4.73 24.71 -14.66
C GLN A 510 -5.33 24.38 -13.27
N MET A 511 -6.61 24.63 -13.06
CA MET A 511 -7.30 24.32 -11.80
C MET A 511 -7.82 22.88 -11.73
N LEU A 512 -7.64 22.08 -12.80
CA LEU A 512 -8.09 20.70 -12.82
C LEU A 512 -7.06 19.76 -12.18
N ARG A 513 -7.53 18.87 -11.30
CA ARG A 513 -6.80 17.71 -10.78
C ARG A 513 -7.52 16.43 -11.17
N ILE A 514 -6.78 15.45 -11.64
CA ILE A 514 -7.29 14.13 -12.03
C ILE A 514 -6.53 13.08 -11.23
N LEU A 515 -7.20 12.50 -10.26
CA LEU A 515 -6.70 11.38 -9.48
C LEU A 515 -7.07 10.07 -10.15
N VAL A 516 -6.10 9.21 -10.35
CA VAL A 516 -6.26 7.93 -11.03
C VAL A 516 -5.86 6.81 -10.09
N ARG A 517 -6.83 6.00 -9.71
CA ARG A 517 -6.55 4.79 -8.95
C ARG A 517 -5.81 3.79 -9.81
N VAL A 518 -4.74 3.24 -9.27
CA VAL A 518 -3.94 2.16 -9.87
C VAL A 518 -3.69 1.12 -8.80
N HIS A 519 -4.01 -0.14 -9.05
CA HIS A 519 -3.79 -1.23 -8.11
C HIS A 519 -2.34 -1.71 -8.13
N ASP A 520 -1.79 -1.85 -9.34
CA ASP A 520 -0.44 -2.35 -9.56
C ASP A 520 0.38 -1.43 -10.47
N ARG A 521 1.49 -0.93 -9.94
CA ARG A 521 2.45 -0.09 -10.66
C ARG A 521 3.74 -0.83 -11.01
N SER A 522 3.79 -2.14 -10.82
CA SER A 522 5.00 -2.95 -10.99
C SER A 522 5.56 -2.90 -12.41
N ASP A 523 4.72 -2.81 -13.43
CA ASP A 523 5.13 -2.75 -14.84
C ASP A 523 5.66 -1.38 -15.27
N GLY A 524 5.39 -0.31 -14.51
CA GLY A 524 5.80 1.08 -14.82
C GLY A 524 5.15 1.69 -16.07
N ASN A 525 4.33 0.96 -16.81
CA ASN A 525 3.71 1.42 -18.05
C ASN A 525 2.71 2.55 -17.80
N ILE A 526 1.92 2.46 -16.74
CA ILE A 526 0.91 3.47 -16.38
C ILE A 526 1.58 4.76 -15.95
N ASP A 527 2.69 4.66 -15.19
CA ASP A 527 3.51 5.81 -14.80
C ASP A 527 4.06 6.56 -16.02
N ILE A 528 4.60 5.82 -16.99
CA ILE A 528 5.13 6.40 -18.24
C ILE A 528 4.02 7.14 -18.99
N VAL A 529 2.80 6.58 -19.06
CA VAL A 529 1.66 7.22 -19.73
C VAL A 529 1.25 8.50 -18.98
N ALA A 530 1.09 8.44 -17.67
CA ALA A 530 0.74 9.61 -16.85
C ALA A 530 1.77 10.73 -16.99
N ASP A 531 3.06 10.41 -16.88
CA ASP A 531 4.16 11.37 -17.01
C ASP A 531 4.23 11.98 -18.41
N HIS A 532 4.02 11.17 -19.46
CA HIS A 532 4.00 11.67 -20.83
C HIS A 532 2.91 12.72 -21.03
N TYR A 533 1.69 12.41 -20.59
CA TYR A 533 0.55 13.34 -20.75
C TYR A 533 0.65 14.56 -19.83
N ASN A 534 1.20 14.44 -18.64
CA ASN A 534 1.50 15.57 -17.78
C ASN A 534 2.52 16.52 -18.43
N ARG A 535 3.56 15.99 -19.08
CA ARG A 535 4.53 16.78 -19.85
C ARG A 535 3.90 17.48 -21.05
N LEU A 536 3.02 16.81 -21.78
CA LEU A 536 2.28 17.43 -22.89
C LEU A 536 1.37 18.56 -22.40
N PHE A 537 0.72 18.39 -21.26
CA PHE A 537 -0.11 19.43 -20.66
C PHE A 537 0.72 20.68 -20.33
N LYS A 538 1.89 20.51 -19.73
CA LYS A 538 2.82 21.61 -19.44
C LYS A 538 3.28 22.33 -20.71
N ALA A 539 3.67 21.60 -21.75
CA ALA A 539 4.16 22.16 -22.99
C ALA A 539 3.11 22.99 -23.75
N GLN A 540 1.84 22.63 -23.64
CA GLN A 540 0.74 23.34 -24.30
C GLN A 540 0.28 24.60 -23.53
N ASN A 541 0.53 24.65 -22.23
CA ASN A 541 0.12 25.76 -21.35
C ASN A 541 1.30 26.63 -20.92
N ASP A 542 2.33 26.75 -21.74
CA ASP A 542 3.62 27.43 -21.48
C ASP A 542 3.50 28.95 -21.31
N LYS A 543 2.54 29.43 -20.53
CA LYS A 543 2.60 30.78 -19.95
C LYS A 543 3.33 30.66 -18.62
N GLU A 544 4.34 31.49 -18.41
CA GLU A 544 5.25 31.50 -17.26
C GLU A 544 4.57 31.37 -15.89
N THR A 545 3.35 31.85 -15.73
CA THR A 545 2.53 31.78 -14.52
C THR A 545 2.05 30.36 -14.16
N LEU A 546 1.95 29.44 -15.11
CA LEU A 546 1.45 28.07 -14.86
C LEU A 546 2.55 27.11 -14.43
N ARG A 547 3.80 27.45 -14.69
CA ARG A 547 4.97 26.63 -14.36
C ARG A 547 5.26 26.60 -12.85
N GLU A 548 4.94 27.69 -12.15
CA GLU A 548 5.15 27.83 -10.70
C GLU A 548 4.03 27.21 -9.88
N GLU A 549 2.77 27.23 -10.39
CA GLU A 549 1.61 26.79 -9.63
C GLU A 549 1.46 25.24 -9.58
N ARG A 550 1.93 24.50 -10.59
CA ARG A 550 1.81 23.02 -10.63
C ARG A 550 2.96 22.35 -11.38
N PRO A 551 4.02 21.97 -10.67
CA PRO A 551 5.17 21.31 -11.28
C PRO A 551 4.82 19.93 -11.86
N ASP A 552 3.80 19.20 -11.33
CA ASP A 552 3.58 17.77 -11.59
C ASP A 552 2.52 17.46 -12.66
N GLY A 553 1.79 18.48 -13.17
CA GLY A 553 0.68 18.29 -14.12
C GLY A 553 -0.62 17.82 -13.45
N PRO A 554 -1.73 17.63 -14.24
CA PRO A 554 -3.05 17.36 -13.67
C PRO A 554 -3.26 15.92 -13.22
N ILE A 555 -2.58 14.92 -13.80
CA ILE A 555 -2.80 13.49 -13.52
C ILE A 555 -1.91 13.06 -12.36
N THR A 556 -2.51 12.53 -11.30
CA THR A 556 -1.82 11.95 -10.15
C THR A 556 -2.30 10.52 -9.93
N LEU A 557 -1.37 9.57 -9.88
CA LEU A 557 -1.66 8.16 -9.59
C LEU A 557 -1.70 7.94 -8.09
N PHE A 558 -2.64 7.12 -7.61
CA PHE A 558 -2.78 6.79 -6.20
C PHE A 558 -3.31 5.39 -5.96
N GLY A 559 -3.15 4.86 -4.75
CA GLY A 559 -3.83 3.65 -4.28
C GLY A 559 -3.19 2.34 -4.70
N ASP A 560 -1.90 2.34 -5.05
CA ASP A 560 -1.16 1.10 -5.34
C ASP A 560 -0.82 0.30 -4.07
N PHE A 561 -0.62 -1.01 -4.24
CA PHE A 561 -0.32 -1.92 -3.14
C PHE A 561 0.91 -1.49 -2.32
N ALA A 562 1.94 -0.92 -2.97
CA ALA A 562 3.17 -0.55 -2.31
C ALA A 562 2.99 0.68 -1.40
N SER A 563 2.11 1.60 -1.76
CA SER A 563 1.78 2.77 -0.96
C SER A 563 0.82 2.47 0.19
N ILE A 564 -0.09 1.50 0.01
CA ILE A 564 -1.08 1.11 1.02
C ILE A 564 -0.48 0.20 2.08
N HIS A 565 0.18 -0.89 1.65
CA HIS A 565 0.67 -1.95 2.52
C HIS A 565 2.08 -1.65 3.05
N THR A 566 2.19 -0.60 3.86
CA THR A 566 3.43 -0.22 4.54
C THR A 566 3.36 -0.50 6.03
N TYR A 567 4.51 -0.71 6.66
CA TYR A 567 4.62 -0.84 8.12
C TYR A 567 4.05 0.40 8.83
N GLU A 568 4.31 1.56 8.27
CA GLU A 568 3.88 2.85 8.81
C GLU A 568 2.36 2.98 8.84
N ASN A 569 1.66 2.55 7.77
CA ASN A 569 0.21 2.65 7.70
C ASN A 569 -0.50 1.58 8.51
N ILE A 570 0.02 0.34 8.51
CA ILE A 570 -0.69 -0.82 9.07
C ILE A 570 -0.27 -1.09 10.51
N VAL A 571 1.02 -1.17 10.78
CA VAL A 571 1.51 -1.59 12.10
C VAL A 571 1.68 -0.40 13.04
N SER A 572 2.32 0.68 12.55
CA SER A 572 2.54 1.89 13.33
C SER A 572 1.29 2.74 13.51
N ASP A 573 0.25 2.49 12.72
CA ASP A 573 -1.00 3.23 12.70
C ASP A 573 -0.76 4.75 12.69
N ARG A 574 -0.18 5.22 11.60
CA ARG A 574 0.22 6.63 11.43
C ARG A 574 -0.94 7.58 11.67
N LEU A 575 -2.14 7.23 11.20
CA LEU A 575 -3.33 8.06 11.32
C LEU A 575 -3.69 8.33 12.79
N VAL A 576 -3.75 7.26 13.57
CA VAL A 576 -4.05 7.34 15.02
C VAL A 576 -2.96 8.09 15.76
N ARG A 577 -1.70 7.89 15.39
CA ARG A 577 -0.57 8.61 16.02
C ARG A 577 -0.63 10.12 15.77
N GLU A 578 -0.97 10.54 14.57
CA GLU A 578 -1.15 11.96 14.21
C GLU A 578 -2.34 12.55 14.97
N ALA A 579 -3.47 11.83 15.02
CA ALA A 579 -4.65 12.25 15.76
C ALA A 579 -4.39 12.39 17.29
N ARG A 580 -3.67 11.43 17.88
CA ARG A 580 -3.24 11.50 19.29
C ARG A 580 -2.37 12.72 19.55
N ARG A 581 -1.38 12.97 18.70
CA ARG A 581 -0.52 14.16 18.83
C ARG A 581 -1.34 15.46 18.75
N TYR A 582 -2.31 15.53 17.85
CA TYR A 582 -3.19 16.67 17.72
C TYR A 582 -4.05 16.86 18.99
N LEU A 583 -4.63 15.79 19.51
CA LEU A 583 -5.43 15.81 20.74
C LEU A 583 -4.59 16.23 21.96
N ASP A 584 -3.37 15.73 22.09
CA ASP A 584 -2.44 16.12 23.15
C ASP A 584 -2.13 17.62 23.10
N LYS A 585 -1.91 18.18 21.91
CA LYS A 585 -1.71 19.63 21.73
C LYS A 585 -2.94 20.42 22.15
N TYR A 586 -4.14 19.96 21.74
CA TYR A 586 -5.39 20.61 22.15
C TYR A 586 -5.53 20.63 23.69
N ASN A 587 -5.33 19.50 24.32
CA ASN A 587 -5.44 19.38 25.80
C ASN A 587 -4.40 20.22 26.56
N ASN A 588 -3.18 20.30 26.03
CA ASN A 588 -2.13 21.14 26.61
C ASN A 588 -2.45 22.64 26.52
N ARG A 589 -3.08 23.06 25.41
CA ARG A 589 -3.44 24.46 25.20
C ARG A 589 -4.68 24.88 25.95
N TYR A 590 -5.68 23.99 26.01
CA TYR A 590 -6.98 24.26 26.65
C TYR A 590 -7.26 23.28 27.80
N PRO A 591 -6.52 23.34 28.91
CA PRO A 591 -6.66 22.38 30.02
C PRO A 591 -8.02 22.47 30.71
N SER A 592 -8.72 23.61 30.65
CA SER A 592 -10.09 23.77 31.14
C SER A 592 -11.15 23.07 30.29
N GLU A 593 -10.83 22.80 29.03
CA GLU A 593 -11.66 22.10 28.06
C GLU A 593 -11.09 20.70 27.74
N TRP A 594 -10.29 20.14 28.69
CA TRP A 594 -9.58 18.89 28.48
C TRP A 594 -10.48 17.81 27.91
N LYS A 595 -10.06 17.29 26.79
CA LYS A 595 -10.67 16.13 26.12
C LYS A 595 -9.98 14.88 26.59
N GLU A 596 -10.76 13.85 26.90
CA GLU A 596 -10.25 12.56 27.31
C GLU A 596 -9.26 12.02 26.25
N ASP A 597 -8.06 11.61 26.71
CA ASP A 597 -7.05 11.04 25.81
C ASP A 597 -7.53 9.72 25.20
N TRP A 598 -6.90 9.34 24.10
CA TRP A 598 -7.30 8.18 23.32
C TRP A 598 -7.37 6.89 24.16
N ASP A 599 -6.33 6.61 24.93
CA ASP A 599 -6.25 5.38 25.72
C ASP A 599 -7.19 5.40 26.92
N ALA A 600 -7.42 6.56 27.54
CA ALA A 600 -8.40 6.73 28.61
C ALA A 600 -9.82 6.53 28.08
N ARG A 601 -10.13 7.06 26.91
CA ARG A 601 -11.40 6.90 26.22
C ARG A 601 -11.68 5.42 25.91
N HIS A 602 -10.72 4.72 25.35
CA HIS A 602 -10.82 3.28 25.12
C HIS A 602 -11.05 2.51 26.42
N ARG A 603 -10.30 2.82 27.48
CA ARG A 603 -10.51 2.19 28.78
C ARG A 603 -11.88 2.47 29.36
N ARG A 604 -12.40 3.71 29.24
CA ARG A 604 -13.71 4.09 29.76
C ARG A 604 -14.84 3.40 29.01
N LEU A 605 -14.81 3.43 27.68
CA LEU A 605 -15.91 2.94 26.85
C LEU A 605 -15.90 1.41 26.68
N LEU A 606 -14.72 0.80 26.68
CA LEU A 606 -14.56 -0.63 26.42
C LEU A 606 -13.99 -1.41 27.60
N GLY A 607 -13.22 -0.75 28.49
CA GLY A 607 -12.53 -1.41 29.59
C GLY A 607 -13.42 -1.81 30.78
N ASN A 608 -14.56 -1.15 30.98
CA ASN A 608 -15.50 -1.47 32.05
C ASN A 608 -16.20 -2.83 31.81
N ALA A 609 -16.16 -3.35 30.62
CA ALA A 609 -16.66 -4.68 30.28
C ALA A 609 -15.88 -5.81 30.98
N LYS A 610 -14.60 -5.62 31.33
CA LYS A 610 -13.79 -6.61 32.03
C LYS A 610 -14.25 -6.88 33.47
N ASP A 611 -14.66 -5.83 34.16
CA ASP A 611 -15.07 -5.94 35.58
C ASP A 611 -16.53 -6.33 35.76
N SER A 612 -17.36 -6.16 34.73
CA SER A 612 -18.82 -6.34 34.83
C SER A 612 -19.37 -7.57 34.08
N HIS A 613 -18.57 -8.30 33.33
CA HIS A 613 -19.01 -9.34 32.40
C HIS A 613 -20.07 -8.87 31.38
N LEU A 614 -20.15 -7.55 31.16
CA LEU A 614 -21.05 -6.94 30.21
C LEU A 614 -20.23 -6.47 29.00
N SER A 615 -20.67 -6.82 27.80
CA SER A 615 -20.13 -6.28 26.56
C SER A 615 -20.39 -4.76 26.49
N PRO A 616 -19.51 -3.97 25.83
CA PRO A 616 -19.76 -2.55 25.60
C PRO A 616 -21.11 -2.33 24.92
N SER A 617 -21.80 -1.26 25.32
CA SER A 617 -23.08 -0.95 24.67
C SER A 617 -22.84 -0.43 23.24
N MET A 618 -23.84 -0.57 22.38
CA MET A 618 -23.79 -0.01 21.02
C MET A 618 -23.53 1.52 21.06
N SER A 619 -24.06 2.21 22.07
CA SER A 619 -23.84 3.63 22.26
C SER A 619 -22.37 3.95 22.53
N ASP A 620 -21.71 3.17 23.39
CA ASP A 620 -20.28 3.37 23.71
C ASP A 620 -19.39 3.14 22.49
N ILE A 621 -19.67 2.10 21.73
CA ILE A 621 -18.96 1.78 20.49
C ILE A 621 -19.14 2.93 19.46
N MET A 622 -20.35 3.44 19.30
CA MET A 622 -20.63 4.53 18.36
C MET A 622 -19.98 5.85 18.81
N GLU A 623 -19.98 6.15 20.11
CA GLU A 623 -19.27 7.32 20.66
C GLU A 623 -17.77 7.23 20.37
N LEU A 624 -17.15 6.07 20.62
CA LEU A 624 -15.73 5.86 20.36
C LEU A 624 -15.39 6.13 18.91
N ARG A 625 -16.12 5.51 17.99
CA ARG A 625 -15.91 5.67 16.52
C ARG A 625 -16.03 7.11 16.07
N ARG A 626 -17.07 7.79 16.54
CA ARG A 626 -17.29 9.19 16.19
C ARG A 626 -16.11 10.05 16.64
N LYS A 627 -15.69 9.92 17.90
CA LYS A 627 -14.58 10.70 18.46
C LYS A 627 -13.26 10.42 17.77
N GLU A 628 -12.95 9.16 17.49
CA GLU A 628 -11.75 8.78 16.74
C GLU A 628 -11.74 9.38 15.32
N SER A 629 -12.85 9.27 14.61
CA SER A 629 -12.98 9.85 13.28
C SER A 629 -12.86 11.38 13.29
N GLN A 630 -13.41 12.03 14.31
CA GLN A 630 -13.30 13.46 14.50
C GLN A 630 -11.86 13.91 14.78
N ASP A 631 -11.14 13.21 15.64
CA ASP A 631 -9.76 13.55 15.97
C ASP A 631 -8.84 13.36 14.74
N ILE A 632 -9.05 12.29 13.98
CA ILE A 632 -8.32 12.06 12.70
C ILE A 632 -8.64 13.16 11.68
N ALA A 633 -9.92 13.51 11.52
CA ALA A 633 -10.34 14.54 10.59
C ALA A 633 -9.78 15.93 10.97
N ASN A 634 -9.79 16.28 12.26
CA ASN A 634 -9.22 17.53 12.75
C ASN A 634 -7.72 17.64 12.46
N ALA A 635 -6.97 16.58 12.76
CA ALA A 635 -5.53 16.54 12.51
C ALA A 635 -5.22 16.69 11.00
N LYS A 636 -5.99 16.05 10.13
CA LYS A 636 -5.81 16.12 8.68
C LYS A 636 -6.22 17.46 8.08
N HIS A 637 -7.29 18.06 8.58
CA HIS A 637 -7.81 19.33 8.07
C HIS A 637 -7.02 20.55 8.56
N ALA A 638 -6.07 20.37 9.48
CA ALA A 638 -5.18 21.45 9.93
C ALA A 638 -4.45 22.10 8.75
N ALA A 639 -3.92 21.30 7.82
CA ALA A 639 -3.24 21.80 6.62
C ALA A 639 -4.16 22.61 5.70
N THR A 640 -5.43 22.23 5.56
CA THR A 640 -6.44 23.02 4.80
C THR A 640 -6.63 24.41 5.39
N LYS A 641 -6.75 24.53 6.73
CA LYS A 641 -6.89 25.80 7.42
C LYS A 641 -5.68 26.72 7.20
N LEU A 642 -4.48 26.12 7.26
CA LEU A 642 -3.24 26.84 6.99
C LEU A 642 -3.17 27.37 5.55
N LEU A 643 -3.55 26.55 4.58
CA LEU A 643 -3.61 26.98 3.16
C LEU A 643 -4.65 28.06 2.92
N LEU A 644 -5.82 28.00 3.56
CA LEU A 644 -6.82 29.07 3.48
C LEU A 644 -6.25 30.39 3.99
N ALA A 645 -5.61 30.37 5.16
CA ALA A 645 -4.99 31.57 5.72
C ALA A 645 -3.86 32.09 4.82
N GLN A 646 -2.99 31.23 4.33
CA GLN A 646 -1.89 31.60 3.43
C GLN A 646 -2.42 32.27 2.15
N LYS A 647 -3.39 31.65 1.46
CA LYS A 647 -4.01 32.17 0.24
C LYS A 647 -4.74 33.49 0.47
N ALA A 648 -5.40 33.65 1.62
CA ALA A 648 -6.04 34.91 1.98
C ALA A 648 -5.00 36.07 2.11
N PHE A 649 -3.84 35.80 2.71
CA PHE A 649 -2.74 36.77 2.76
C PHE A 649 -2.18 37.08 1.38
N GLU A 650 -1.96 36.06 0.54
CA GLU A 650 -1.48 36.23 -0.85
C GLU A 650 -2.46 37.06 -1.68
N LYS A 651 -3.77 36.80 -1.53
CA LYS A 651 -4.82 37.58 -2.20
C LYS A 651 -4.82 39.06 -1.74
N SER A 652 -4.37 39.33 -0.52
CA SER A 652 -4.19 40.68 0.02
C SER A 652 -2.89 41.34 -0.42
N GLY A 653 -2.12 40.75 -1.34
CA GLY A 653 -0.83 41.25 -1.84
C GLY A 653 0.32 41.15 -0.85
N LYS A 654 0.20 40.21 0.15
CA LYS A 654 1.23 39.96 1.17
C LYS A 654 1.94 38.65 0.86
N ASP A 655 3.16 38.49 1.37
CA ASP A 655 3.82 37.17 1.36
C ASP A 655 3.06 36.22 2.31
N GLY A 656 2.31 35.29 1.72
CA GLY A 656 1.44 34.38 2.44
C GLY A 656 2.17 33.53 3.45
N LYS A 657 3.35 32.98 3.10
CA LYS A 657 4.16 32.15 3.99
C LYS A 657 4.74 32.95 5.15
N ALA A 658 5.30 34.10 4.88
CA ALA A 658 5.86 34.98 5.92
C ALA A 658 4.78 35.43 6.89
N LYS A 659 3.59 35.82 6.39
CA LYS A 659 2.48 36.24 7.24
C LYS A 659 1.86 35.10 8.03
N LEU A 660 1.80 33.90 7.47
CA LEU A 660 1.37 32.72 8.20
C LEU A 660 2.33 32.41 9.36
N GLN A 661 3.64 32.51 9.14
CA GLN A 661 4.64 32.32 10.20
C GLN A 661 4.57 33.39 11.29
N GLU A 662 4.31 34.64 10.91
CA GLU A 662 4.07 35.73 11.85
C GLU A 662 2.82 35.46 12.71
N LEU A 663 1.70 35.05 12.10
CA LEU A 663 0.47 34.67 12.78
C LEU A 663 0.72 33.53 13.79
N ARG A 664 1.42 32.50 13.39
CA ARG A 664 1.78 31.36 14.26
C ARG A 664 2.61 31.81 15.46
N SER A 665 3.63 32.62 15.22
CA SER A 665 4.45 33.16 16.29
C SER A 665 3.62 34.01 17.26
N ALA A 666 2.68 34.78 16.75
CA ALA A 666 1.78 35.59 17.58
C ALA A 666 0.83 34.72 18.44
N ILE A 667 0.31 33.63 17.90
CA ILE A 667 -0.52 32.66 18.63
C ILE A 667 0.32 31.93 19.68
N THR A 668 1.49 31.43 19.34
CA THR A 668 2.37 30.67 20.25
C THR A 668 2.89 31.52 21.38
N ASN A 669 3.23 32.79 21.12
CA ASN A 669 3.76 33.71 22.11
C ASN A 669 2.66 34.40 22.96
N GLY A 670 1.39 34.04 22.78
CA GLY A 670 0.28 34.61 23.50
C GLY A 670 -0.04 36.08 23.17
N ALA A 671 0.52 36.59 22.03
CA ALA A 671 0.18 37.93 21.54
C ALA A 671 -1.25 38.01 21.00
N ILE A 672 -1.80 36.86 20.57
CA ILE A 672 -3.21 36.70 20.23
C ILE A 672 -3.80 35.73 21.21
N THR A 673 -4.76 36.18 21.98
CA THR A 673 -5.51 35.36 22.95
C THR A 673 -6.99 35.45 22.65
N ARG A 674 -7.69 34.40 22.98
CA ARG A 674 -9.12 34.34 22.91
C ARG A 674 -9.69 34.10 24.28
N GLU A 675 -10.74 34.80 24.61
CA GLU A 675 -11.47 34.57 25.85
C GLU A 675 -12.42 33.37 25.67
N PHE A 676 -12.37 32.43 26.59
CA PHE A 676 -13.30 31.29 26.61
C PHE A 676 -14.76 31.76 26.61
N GLY A 677 -15.60 31.16 25.80
CA GLY A 677 -17.02 31.55 25.65
C GLY A 677 -17.26 32.78 24.77
N LYS A 678 -16.21 33.39 24.17
CA LYS A 678 -16.37 34.52 23.25
C LYS A 678 -15.71 34.18 21.87
N THR A 679 -16.38 34.59 20.83
CA THR A 679 -15.86 34.46 19.45
C THR A 679 -14.92 35.60 19.06
N SER A 680 -14.58 36.50 20.01
CA SER A 680 -13.69 37.64 19.75
C SER A 680 -12.24 37.28 20.08
N TYR A 681 -11.34 37.68 19.20
CA TYR A 681 -9.91 37.60 19.43
C TYR A 681 -9.40 38.90 19.99
N THR A 682 -8.73 38.86 21.15
CA THR A 682 -8.05 40.00 21.73
C THR A 682 -6.56 39.96 21.40
N PHE A 683 -6.03 41.07 20.92
CA PHE A 683 -4.60 41.22 20.63
C PHE A 683 -3.94 41.83 21.88
N ASN A 684 -3.17 41.04 22.61
CA ASN A 684 -2.32 41.53 23.69
C ASN A 684 -1.07 42.15 23.02
N THR A 685 -1.07 43.46 22.83
CA THR A 685 0.16 44.19 22.52
C THR A 685 1.03 44.21 23.77
N PRO A 686 2.20 43.54 23.80
CA PRO A 686 3.17 43.80 24.86
C PRO A 686 3.59 45.24 24.74
N ASN A 687 3.38 46.04 25.81
CA ASN A 687 3.73 47.44 26.00
C ASN A 687 4.40 48.11 24.78
N SER A 688 3.64 48.55 23.80
CA SER A 688 4.18 49.26 22.67
C SER A 688 4.40 50.70 23.06
N SER A 689 5.65 51.07 23.20
CA SER A 689 6.06 52.38 22.81
C SER A 689 5.59 52.65 21.35
N SER A 690 4.48 53.33 21.26
CA SER A 690 3.93 54.21 20.20
C SER A 690 4.45 54.19 18.77
N ASN A 691 4.71 53.13 18.07
CA ASN A 691 4.93 53.19 16.63
C ASN A 691 4.67 51.90 15.83
N ALA A 692 3.94 50.94 16.31
CA ALA A 692 3.48 49.79 15.53
C ALA A 692 2.26 50.21 14.70
N GLN A 693 2.38 50.19 13.39
CA GLN A 693 1.29 50.53 12.46
C GLN A 693 0.07 49.59 12.68
N PRO A 694 -1.13 50.11 12.89
CA PRO A 694 -2.35 49.36 13.07
C PRO A 694 -2.80 48.54 11.86
N SER A 695 -2.18 48.76 10.70
CA SER A 695 -2.63 48.28 9.40
C SER A 695 -2.39 46.80 9.12
N THR A 696 -1.53 46.09 9.87
CA THR A 696 -1.20 44.68 9.61
C THR A 696 -2.14 43.69 10.28
N PHE A 697 -2.83 44.09 11.35
CA PHE A 697 -3.72 43.19 12.13
C PHE A 697 -5.21 43.37 11.82
N SER A 698 -5.61 44.35 11.03
CA SER A 698 -7.03 44.62 10.77
C SER A 698 -7.77 43.51 9.99
N SER A 699 -7.06 42.69 9.22
CA SER A 699 -7.63 41.58 8.48
C SER A 699 -7.57 40.21 9.20
N LEU A 700 -6.82 40.12 10.31
CA LEU A 700 -6.66 38.85 11.02
C LEU A 700 -7.96 38.35 11.69
N PRO A 701 -8.77 39.21 12.35
CA PRO A 701 -10.03 38.75 12.95
C PRO A 701 -10.98 38.13 11.92
N SER A 702 -11.04 38.69 10.70
CA SER A 702 -11.91 38.15 9.64
C SER A 702 -11.45 36.80 9.13
N ILE A 703 -10.13 36.62 8.94
CA ILE A 703 -9.55 35.33 8.55
C ILE A 703 -9.79 34.27 9.62
N LEU A 704 -9.55 34.58 10.88
CA LEU A 704 -9.77 33.64 11.98
C LEU A 704 -11.26 33.26 12.13
N ALA A 705 -12.16 34.21 11.92
CA ALA A 705 -13.61 33.96 11.93
C ALA A 705 -14.00 33.00 10.77
N SER A 706 -13.58 33.27 9.55
CA SER A 706 -13.91 32.43 8.39
C SER A 706 -13.29 31.02 8.52
N LEU A 707 -12.12 30.88 9.14
CA LEU A 707 -11.56 29.56 9.46
C LEU A 707 -12.40 28.81 10.51
N ALA A 708 -12.95 29.49 11.52
CA ALA A 708 -13.83 28.87 12.50
C ALA A 708 -15.17 28.46 11.87
N TRP A 709 -15.74 29.29 10.99
CA TRP A 709 -16.92 28.92 10.20
C TRP A 709 -16.67 27.73 9.31
N THR A 710 -15.53 27.69 8.63
CA THR A 710 -15.09 26.55 7.81
C THR A 710 -14.91 25.29 8.66
N GLU A 711 -14.39 25.42 9.89
CA GLU A 711 -14.27 24.26 10.79
C GLU A 711 -15.64 23.70 11.18
N HIS A 712 -16.61 24.57 11.53
CA HIS A 712 -17.95 24.12 11.83
C HIS A 712 -18.62 23.43 10.63
N LEU A 713 -18.53 24.01 9.43
CA LEU A 713 -19.06 23.40 8.22
C LEU A 713 -18.41 22.03 7.93
N ARG A 714 -17.09 21.92 8.11
CA ARG A 714 -16.37 20.66 8.00
C ARG A 714 -16.83 19.65 9.05
N TRP A 715 -17.02 20.12 10.31
CA TRP A 715 -17.48 19.28 11.40
C TRP A 715 -18.88 18.70 11.11
N CYS A 716 -19.79 19.53 10.61
CA CYS A 716 -21.11 19.09 10.13
C CYS A 716 -20.97 18.06 9.03
N ALA A 717 -20.19 18.36 7.97
CA ALA A 717 -19.97 17.46 6.85
C ALA A 717 -19.35 16.12 7.29
N SER A 718 -18.42 16.13 8.25
CA SER A 718 -17.81 14.92 8.82
C SER A 718 -18.84 14.04 9.54
N HIS A 719 -19.75 14.63 10.30
CA HIS A 719 -20.85 13.90 10.96
C HIS A 719 -21.86 13.34 9.96
N GLU A 720 -22.23 14.13 8.94
CA GLU A 720 -23.15 13.71 7.90
C GLU A 720 -22.61 12.50 7.11
N VAL A 721 -21.32 12.49 6.75
CA VAL A 721 -20.71 11.34 6.06
C VAL A 721 -20.53 10.11 6.96
N LEU A 722 -20.52 10.30 8.29
CA LEU A 722 -20.55 9.21 9.26
C LEU A 722 -21.95 8.67 9.52
N GLY A 723 -22.98 9.32 8.98
CA GLY A 723 -24.38 8.88 9.08
C GLY A 723 -25.21 9.61 10.13
N TYR A 724 -24.68 10.65 10.79
CA TYR A 724 -25.44 11.46 11.72
C TYR A 724 -26.42 12.39 11.02
N VAL A 725 -27.53 12.64 11.68
CA VAL A 725 -28.55 13.60 11.27
C VAL A 725 -28.86 14.56 12.42
N TYR A 726 -29.45 15.71 12.13
CA TYR A 726 -29.93 16.60 13.18
C TYR A 726 -30.98 15.91 14.07
N GLY A 727 -30.92 16.18 15.36
CA GLY A 727 -31.92 15.79 16.34
C GLY A 727 -31.86 16.70 17.56
N ASP A 728 -32.97 16.83 18.29
CA ASP A 728 -33.10 17.74 19.43
C ASP A 728 -32.12 17.41 20.58
N LYS A 729 -31.53 16.25 20.55
CA LYS A 729 -30.53 15.78 21.54
C LYS A 729 -29.47 14.94 20.84
N LYS A 730 -28.28 15.04 21.38
CA LYS A 730 -27.19 14.14 21.04
C LYS A 730 -27.53 12.72 21.52
N ASP A 731 -27.58 11.77 20.58
CA ASP A 731 -27.81 10.34 20.83
C ASP A 731 -26.93 9.50 19.90
N GLU A 732 -25.91 8.86 20.46
CA GLU A 732 -24.94 8.08 19.69
C GLU A 732 -25.58 6.81 19.09
N ALA A 733 -26.53 6.18 19.76
CA ALA A 733 -27.20 4.99 19.28
C ALA A 733 -28.17 5.29 18.10
N ARG A 734 -28.78 6.48 18.12
CA ARG A 734 -29.64 6.95 17.03
C ARG A 734 -28.90 7.72 15.95
N MET A 735 -27.61 7.98 16.16
CA MET A 735 -26.78 8.81 15.28
C MET A 735 -27.39 10.21 15.06
N THR A 736 -27.85 10.85 16.13
CA THR A 736 -28.36 12.22 16.09
C THR A 736 -27.44 13.16 16.88
N HIS A 737 -27.37 14.42 16.41
CA HIS A 737 -26.62 15.47 17.11
C HIS A 737 -27.33 16.81 17.00
N ASP A 738 -27.46 17.50 18.13
CA ASP A 738 -28.14 18.78 18.26
C ASP A 738 -27.35 19.97 17.70
N ASN A 739 -26.03 19.84 17.55
CA ASN A 739 -25.18 20.88 16.96
C ASN A 739 -25.03 20.75 15.44
N LEU A 740 -25.76 19.83 14.76
CA LEU A 740 -25.84 19.77 13.29
C LEU A 740 -26.79 20.84 12.77
N VAL A 741 -26.48 22.07 13.06
CA VAL A 741 -27.25 23.29 12.76
C VAL A 741 -26.31 24.33 12.13
N SER A 742 -26.86 25.45 11.67
CA SER A 742 -26.06 26.56 11.15
C SER A 742 -25.28 27.24 12.27
N TRP A 743 -24.13 27.86 11.92
CA TRP A 743 -23.23 28.53 12.87
C TRP A 743 -23.95 29.47 13.84
N GLN A 744 -24.89 30.29 13.34
CA GLN A 744 -25.61 31.28 14.12
C GLN A 744 -26.62 30.68 15.13
N GLU A 745 -26.96 29.41 14.98
CA GLU A 745 -27.86 28.69 15.91
C GLU A 745 -27.09 28.06 17.08
N LEU A 746 -25.75 28.02 16.99
CA LEU A 746 -24.88 27.50 18.04
C LEU A 746 -24.78 28.50 19.20
N THR A 747 -24.62 27.95 20.40
CA THR A 747 -24.25 28.79 21.58
C THR A 747 -22.81 29.29 21.42
N GLU A 748 -22.47 30.42 22.04
CA GLU A 748 -21.10 30.97 22.06
C GLU A 748 -20.06 29.96 22.58
N GLU A 749 -20.45 29.13 23.54
CA GLU A 749 -19.60 28.06 24.06
C GLU A 749 -19.25 27.04 22.97
N VAL A 750 -20.24 26.57 22.23
CA VAL A 750 -20.01 25.59 21.15
C VAL A 750 -19.21 26.20 19.99
N GLN A 751 -19.52 27.45 19.60
CA GLN A 751 -18.71 28.19 18.62
C GLN A 751 -17.25 28.31 19.09
N SER A 752 -17.02 28.41 20.41
CA SER A 752 -15.67 28.48 20.94
C SER A 752 -14.83 27.25 20.69
N TYR A 753 -15.43 26.06 20.63
CA TYR A 753 -14.70 24.84 20.33
C TYR A 753 -14.10 24.83 18.93
N ASP A 754 -14.85 25.30 17.92
CA ASP A 754 -14.36 25.38 16.54
C ASP A 754 -13.22 26.40 16.39
N CYS A 755 -13.31 27.52 17.09
CA CYS A 755 -12.21 28.49 17.14
C CYS A 755 -10.96 27.92 17.81
N ASN A 756 -11.10 27.12 18.89
CA ASN A 756 -9.98 26.48 19.57
C ASN A 756 -9.28 25.43 18.67
N VAL A 757 -10.05 24.71 17.87
CA VAL A 757 -9.53 23.81 16.83
C VAL A 757 -8.72 24.58 15.79
N VAL A 758 -9.16 25.77 15.38
CA VAL A 758 -8.41 26.64 14.46
C VAL A 758 -7.08 27.06 15.07
N ASP A 759 -7.07 27.50 16.33
CA ASP A 759 -5.86 27.94 17.03
C ASP A 759 -4.82 26.82 17.10
N VAL A 760 -5.25 25.60 17.47
CA VAL A 760 -4.36 24.41 17.49
C VAL A 760 -3.86 24.06 16.09
N SER A 761 -4.73 24.15 15.08
CA SER A 761 -4.36 23.88 13.68
C SER A 761 -3.31 24.87 13.16
N LEU A 762 -3.43 26.14 13.52
CA LEU A 762 -2.47 27.17 13.14
C LEU A 762 -1.11 27.03 13.82
N GLU A 763 -1.03 26.39 14.99
CA GLU A 763 0.25 26.06 15.65
C GLU A 763 0.93 24.82 15.03
N GLU A 764 0.18 23.93 14.41
CA GLU A 764 0.69 22.67 13.92
C GLU A 764 1.34 22.83 12.55
N ILE A 765 2.67 22.97 12.49
CA ILE A 765 3.43 22.71 11.27
C ILE A 765 4.81 22.20 11.63
N GLU A 766 5.00 20.94 11.43
CA GLU A 766 6.25 20.34 10.97
C GLU A 766 5.93 19.25 9.94
#